data_3d16a79837669892c5cc931e978502eb
#
_entry.id   3d16a79837669892c5cc931e978502eb
#
_cell.length_a   1.000
_cell.length_b   1.000
_cell.length_c   1.000
_cell.angle_alpha   90.00
_cell.angle_beta   90.00
_cell.angle_gamma   90.00
#
_symmetry.space_group_name_H-M   'P 1'
#
loop_
_entity.id
_entity.type
_entity.pdbx_description
1 polymer ?
#
loop_
_entity_poly.entity_id
_entity_poly.type
_entity_poly.pdbx_seq_one_letter_code
_entity_poly.pdbx_strand_id
1 'polypeptide(L)'
;MKKLFLILAAAFAITPLTKAQRTATPPDKIALLEGFEAELLYTVPRDIQGSWVAMCQDDKGRLIVSDQYGGIYRFPIPKLGERLDSSAIQQITYSTEGAPKRGDHDGTDPQELNAELAKLPKVGHAQGLCYAFDSLYVVVNSRNSSSGTGVFRLLDTDNDDQFDKLVTIKTLGETAGEHGPHAIFPTADGEGLYVVMGNQTQLPEDYTHARTPEVWGEDQLLPSLQHFMRGAEAPLGHVARIDPEGKTWDVVATGFRNQYDAALSREGEMFTYDADMEWDLNTPWYRPTRVNHVIDGADYGWRTGSGKFMDYCTDTFGAVIDIGPGSPTGVCFGYGAKFPAKYQNAFFAADWSYGKLYAVHLKPQGSSYSATFEEFAAAQPLPLTDLLINETDGAMYFTVGGRRVQSGLYRITYTGDESTAPAETVHGGEEARAERHELEAFLQAGAKEATTEELDTIWNALGSSDRGIRHAARAALEKQPAANWKDRVIGEDDAVITTAALIALARVDAENSAAAILSKATSFDYSSTKSRQTRLDILRGIMLTLTRSGEPTDGQKAKLIEWLDGVYPAKTPEENRDLSAFAAFLEAPFAVDRGMELLANASGQEEQIGYALNLRYLKDGWTPELREKYFRWFVMAGNYRGGARLANYLADIKKHATETVPESDMTAALTEIINTSPKDSTPQFTLKPRSFVKNWTMEDLSGDLGVGLEGNRDFANGRQMFGAGTCYVCHRFNGEGGAVGPDLSSAGGKFSPYDLLETIVDPGAEISDQYGSSIFTLDDGTQVIGRIMNMSGDHYRVNTNMMNPSSAAKVDANAITSIEPSPVSMMPPGLINMMERDDILDLLAYLISGGDSDHELFAN
;
A
#
# COMPACT_ATOMS: atom_id res chain seq x y z
N MET A 1 65.00 27.65 -53.03
CA MET A 1 64.24 28.01 -51.81
C MET A 1 63.17 26.97 -51.56
N LYS A 2 63.44 25.95 -50.73
CA LYS A 2 62.48 24.91 -50.36
C LYS A 2 61.83 25.30 -49.06
N LYS A 3 60.49 25.47 -49.04
CA LYS A 3 59.72 25.66 -47.84
C LYS A 3 59.36 24.29 -47.23
N LEU A 4 59.87 24.06 -46.05
CA LEU A 4 59.59 22.91 -45.23
C LEU A 4 58.20 23.11 -44.51
N PHE A 5 57.24 22.24 -44.79
CA PHE A 5 55.97 22.19 -44.04
C PHE A 5 56.12 21.18 -42.87
N LEU A 6 56.11 21.72 -41.68
CA LEU A 6 56.00 20.88 -40.46
C LEU A 6 54.53 20.54 -40.24
N ILE A 7 54.17 19.27 -40.35
CA ILE A 7 52.85 18.75 -39.95
C ILE A 7 52.93 18.33 -38.47
N LEU A 8 52.30 19.11 -37.63
CA LEU A 8 52.09 18.73 -36.22
C LEU A 8 50.99 17.68 -36.17
N ALA A 9 51.33 16.41 -35.94
CA ALA A 9 50.37 15.36 -35.63
C ALA A 9 49.93 15.48 -34.13
N ALA A 10 48.77 16.02 -33.88
CA ALA A 10 48.16 15.95 -32.56
C ALA A 10 47.67 14.51 -32.32
N ALA A 11 48.35 13.76 -31.46
CA ALA A 11 47.90 12.50 -30.97
C ALA A 11 46.72 12.80 -30.02
N PHE A 12 45.49 12.59 -30.48
CA PHE A 12 44.33 12.44 -29.59
C PHE A 12 44.51 11.16 -28.82
N ALA A 13 44.85 11.25 -27.56
CA ALA A 13 44.76 10.13 -26.64
C ALA A 13 43.24 9.85 -26.48
N ILE A 14 42.80 8.77 -27.11
CA ILE A 14 41.49 8.17 -26.83
C ILE A 14 41.60 7.59 -25.40
N THR A 15 41.23 8.36 -24.40
CA THR A 15 40.90 7.79 -23.11
C THR A 15 39.73 6.84 -23.33
N PRO A 16 39.84 5.56 -22.96
CA PRO A 16 38.70 4.69 -23.02
C PRO A 16 37.62 5.32 -22.13
N LEU A 17 36.44 5.58 -22.70
CA LEU A 17 35.24 5.84 -21.91
C LEU A 17 35.07 4.65 -20.97
N THR A 18 35.51 4.80 -19.72
CA THR A 18 35.11 3.88 -18.66
C THR A 18 33.60 3.94 -18.65
N LYS A 19 32.91 2.82 -18.93
CA LYS A 19 31.49 2.67 -18.66
C LYS A 19 31.27 3.25 -17.27
N ALA A 20 30.34 4.19 -17.15
CA ALA A 20 29.98 4.76 -15.87
C ALA A 20 29.60 3.57 -14.96
N GLN A 21 30.37 3.39 -13.91
CA GLN A 21 30.15 2.29 -12.99
C GLN A 21 28.85 2.61 -12.25
N ARG A 22 27.88 1.71 -12.31
CA ARG A 22 26.61 1.83 -11.57
C ARG A 22 26.94 1.91 -10.09
N THR A 23 26.38 2.88 -9.41
CA THR A 23 26.53 3.05 -7.96
C THR A 23 25.20 3.00 -7.28
N ALA A 24 25.13 2.34 -6.13
CA ALA A 24 23.99 2.45 -5.23
C ALA A 24 23.84 3.90 -4.73
N THR A 25 22.69 4.26 -4.21
CA THR A 25 22.41 5.62 -3.71
C THR A 25 23.49 6.07 -2.72
N PRO A 26 24.18 7.19 -2.97
CA PRO A 26 25.21 7.69 -2.06
C PRO A 26 24.61 7.99 -0.68
N PRO A 27 25.30 7.66 0.42
CA PRO A 27 24.78 7.88 1.78
C PRO A 27 24.45 9.34 2.10
N ASP A 28 25.19 10.28 1.52
CA ASP A 28 25.00 11.73 1.67
C ASP A 28 23.72 12.24 0.97
N LYS A 29 23.06 11.40 0.16
CA LYS A 29 21.77 11.67 -0.45
C LYS A 29 20.60 11.12 0.35
N ILE A 30 20.85 10.33 1.39
CA ILE A 30 19.82 9.80 2.27
C ILE A 30 19.56 10.85 3.35
N ALA A 31 18.38 11.46 3.30
CA ALA A 31 17.89 12.30 4.38
C ALA A 31 17.59 11.42 5.60
N LEU A 32 18.18 11.72 6.74
CA LEU A 32 18.00 11.02 8.00
C LEU A 32 17.58 12.01 9.08
N LEU A 33 16.96 11.50 10.12
CA LEU A 33 16.70 12.28 11.32
C LEU A 33 18.02 12.69 12.00
N GLU A 34 17.98 13.80 12.72
CA GLU A 34 19.15 14.37 13.40
C GLU A 34 19.85 13.34 14.30
N GLY A 35 21.16 13.29 14.22
CA GLY A 35 22.00 12.37 14.97
C GLY A 35 22.16 10.98 14.37
N PHE A 36 21.52 10.67 13.26
CA PHE A 36 21.70 9.42 12.53
C PHE A 36 22.62 9.62 11.32
N GLU A 37 23.41 8.59 11.04
CA GLU A 37 24.31 8.54 9.90
C GLU A 37 24.14 7.24 9.13
N ALA A 38 24.15 7.31 7.79
CA ALA A 38 24.15 6.15 6.92
C ALA A 38 25.53 5.90 6.32
N GLU A 39 25.88 4.63 6.15
CA GLU A 39 27.08 4.18 5.45
C GLU A 39 26.69 3.20 4.35
N LEU A 40 27.23 3.38 3.14
CA LEU A 40 27.16 2.38 2.08
C LEU A 40 28.29 1.38 2.28
N LEU A 41 27.95 0.19 2.72
CA LEU A 41 28.92 -0.88 2.98
C LEU A 41 29.34 -1.60 1.71
N TYR A 42 28.39 -1.79 0.79
CA TYR A 42 28.64 -2.53 -0.44
C TYR A 42 27.71 -2.12 -1.55
N THR A 43 28.27 -1.84 -2.72
CA THR A 43 27.51 -1.73 -3.97
C THR A 43 27.47 -3.10 -4.63
N VAL A 44 26.31 -3.69 -4.76
CA VAL A 44 26.17 -5.05 -5.28
C VAL A 44 26.47 -5.08 -6.78
N PRO A 45 27.41 -5.92 -7.25
CA PRO A 45 27.66 -6.09 -8.68
C PRO A 45 26.45 -6.81 -9.31
N ARG A 46 25.60 -6.04 -9.98
CA ARG A 46 24.31 -6.52 -10.51
C ARG A 46 24.45 -7.77 -11.42
N ASP A 47 25.47 -7.78 -12.28
CA ASP A 47 25.67 -8.85 -13.27
C ASP A 47 26.13 -10.17 -12.63
N ILE A 48 26.61 -10.13 -11.37
CA ILE A 48 27.18 -11.27 -10.66
C ILE A 48 26.31 -11.70 -9.47
N GLN A 49 25.81 -10.74 -8.71
CA GLN A 49 25.11 -10.95 -7.44
C GLN A 49 23.68 -10.40 -7.45
N GLY A 50 23.24 -9.88 -8.59
CA GLY A 50 21.87 -9.45 -8.85
C GLY A 50 21.41 -8.25 -8.03
N SER A 51 20.23 -8.35 -7.47
CA SER A 51 19.54 -7.29 -6.73
C SER A 51 18.95 -7.88 -5.44
N TRP A 52 19.54 -7.52 -4.31
CA TRP A 52 19.21 -8.12 -3.01
C TRP A 52 17.85 -7.66 -2.48
N VAL A 53 17.09 -8.62 -1.93
CA VAL A 53 15.70 -8.37 -1.52
C VAL A 53 15.32 -8.90 -0.14
N ALA A 54 16.00 -9.89 0.39
CA ALA A 54 15.73 -10.41 1.72
C ALA A 54 17.05 -10.60 2.48
N MET A 55 16.97 -10.52 3.81
CA MET A 55 18.13 -10.55 4.70
C MET A 55 17.80 -11.24 6.02
N CYS A 56 18.71 -12.08 6.50
CA CYS A 56 18.66 -12.60 7.87
C CYS A 56 20.08 -12.73 8.42
N GLN A 57 20.18 -13.05 9.71
CA GLN A 57 21.44 -13.31 10.38
C GLN A 57 21.52 -14.77 10.80
N ASP A 58 22.69 -15.42 10.63
CA ASP A 58 22.90 -16.78 11.10
C ASP A 58 23.39 -16.84 12.55
N ASP A 59 23.52 -18.05 13.09
CA ASP A 59 24.00 -18.33 14.46
C ASP A 59 25.42 -17.84 14.76
N LYS A 60 26.22 -17.57 13.71
CA LYS A 60 27.58 -17.04 13.80
C LYS A 60 27.65 -15.53 13.63
N GLY A 61 26.50 -14.87 13.54
CA GLY A 61 26.39 -13.43 13.38
C GLY A 61 26.74 -12.93 11.97
N ARG A 62 26.71 -13.80 10.95
CA ARG A 62 26.91 -13.41 9.56
C ARG A 62 25.59 -13.01 8.91
N LEU A 63 25.62 -12.04 8.00
CA LEU A 63 24.46 -11.74 7.16
C LEU A 63 24.31 -12.76 6.03
N ILE A 64 23.08 -13.16 5.81
CA ILE A 64 22.63 -13.93 4.64
C ILE A 64 21.67 -13.04 3.88
N VAL A 65 21.89 -12.90 2.57
CA VAL A 65 21.06 -12.09 1.67
C VAL A 65 20.70 -12.85 0.42
N SER A 66 19.55 -12.52 -0.19
CA SER A 66 19.12 -13.15 -1.44
C SER A 66 19.05 -12.16 -2.59
N ASP A 67 19.48 -12.56 -3.78
CA ASP A 67 19.11 -11.93 -5.03
C ASP A 67 17.70 -12.37 -5.45
N GLN A 68 16.86 -11.41 -5.81
CA GLN A 68 15.47 -11.68 -6.21
C GLN A 68 15.33 -12.72 -7.32
N TYR A 69 16.30 -12.79 -8.25
CA TYR A 69 16.27 -13.71 -9.41
C TYR A 69 17.45 -14.66 -9.46
N GLY A 70 18.30 -14.64 -8.47
CA GLY A 70 19.56 -15.40 -8.45
C GLY A 70 19.78 -16.14 -7.15
N GLY A 71 21.02 -16.08 -6.68
CA GLY A 71 21.51 -16.88 -5.55
C GLY A 71 21.30 -16.23 -4.19
N ILE A 72 21.73 -16.97 -3.17
CA ILE A 72 21.79 -16.52 -1.78
C ILE A 72 23.27 -16.36 -1.43
N TYR A 73 23.60 -15.34 -0.68
CA TYR A 73 24.98 -15.01 -0.33
C TYR A 73 25.11 -14.85 1.18
N ARG A 74 26.28 -15.21 1.72
CA ARG A 74 26.59 -15.11 3.15
C ARG A 74 27.94 -14.43 3.34
N PHE A 75 28.05 -13.56 4.35
CA PHE A 75 29.28 -12.82 4.65
C PHE A 75 29.30 -12.33 6.11
N PRO A 76 30.50 -12.13 6.70
CA PRO A 76 30.61 -11.51 8.01
C PRO A 76 30.23 -10.04 7.95
N ILE A 77 29.59 -9.55 9.01
CA ILE A 77 29.28 -8.13 9.15
C ILE A 77 30.58 -7.33 9.29
N PRO A 78 30.83 -6.29 8.45
CA PRO A 78 32.03 -5.47 8.59
C PRO A 78 31.94 -4.63 9.88
N LYS A 79 33.09 -4.42 10.52
CA LYS A 79 33.15 -3.55 11.71
C LYS A 79 32.69 -2.13 11.39
N LEU A 80 32.30 -1.40 12.42
CA LEU A 80 31.95 0.02 12.30
C LEU A 80 33.08 0.80 11.62
N GLY A 81 32.75 1.59 10.58
CA GLY A 81 33.71 2.34 9.76
C GLY A 81 34.44 1.51 8.70
N GLU A 82 34.17 0.20 8.59
CA GLU A 82 34.75 -0.65 7.53
C GLU A 82 33.66 -0.98 6.48
N ARG A 83 34.13 -1.12 5.23
CA ARG A 83 33.27 -1.61 4.12
C ARG A 83 33.35 -3.13 4.02
N LEU A 84 32.34 -3.73 3.40
CA LEU A 84 32.34 -5.15 3.13
C LEU A 84 33.37 -5.48 2.04
N ASP A 85 34.28 -6.41 2.37
CA ASP A 85 35.22 -6.99 1.39
C ASP A 85 34.47 -8.00 0.53
N SER A 86 34.46 -7.78 -0.79
CA SER A 86 33.80 -8.66 -1.74
C SER A 86 34.36 -10.11 -1.71
N SER A 87 35.61 -10.28 -1.32
CA SER A 87 36.24 -11.61 -1.19
C SER A 87 35.69 -12.43 -0.01
N ALA A 88 35.06 -11.77 0.96
CA ALA A 88 34.41 -12.43 2.09
C ALA A 88 32.99 -12.94 1.77
N ILE A 89 32.42 -12.55 0.63
CA ILE A 89 31.08 -12.94 0.21
C ILE A 89 31.09 -14.35 -0.33
N GLN A 90 30.35 -15.24 0.29
CA GLN A 90 30.17 -16.62 -0.12
C GLN A 90 28.79 -16.83 -0.73
N GLN A 91 28.71 -17.40 -1.94
CA GLN A 91 27.45 -17.89 -2.46
C GLN A 91 27.07 -19.18 -1.75
N ILE A 92 25.84 -19.23 -1.23
CA ILE A 92 25.28 -20.45 -0.64
C ILE A 92 24.85 -21.38 -1.76
N THR A 93 25.37 -22.61 -1.70
CA THR A 93 25.01 -23.72 -2.58
C THR A 93 24.70 -24.91 -1.70
N TYR A 94 23.91 -25.86 -2.17
CA TYR A 94 23.82 -27.14 -1.51
C TYR A 94 24.49 -28.18 -2.36
N SER A 95 25.31 -29.05 -1.73
CA SER A 95 26.00 -30.11 -2.44
C SER A 95 25.16 -31.39 -2.43
N THR A 96 25.07 -32.04 -3.59
CA THR A 96 24.66 -33.46 -3.67
C THR A 96 25.87 -34.34 -3.50
N GLU A 97 25.66 -35.57 -3.06
CA GLU A 97 26.71 -36.55 -2.82
C GLU A 97 27.75 -36.60 -3.98
N GLY A 98 29.02 -36.26 -3.67
CA GLY A 98 30.11 -36.23 -4.66
C GLY A 98 30.44 -34.85 -5.28
N ALA A 99 29.82 -33.78 -4.81
CA ALA A 99 30.15 -32.41 -5.27
C ALA A 99 31.39 -31.87 -4.54
N PRO A 100 32.20 -30.98 -5.17
CA PRO A 100 33.40 -30.44 -4.56
C PRO A 100 33.05 -29.57 -3.36
N LYS A 101 33.69 -29.82 -2.22
CA LYS A 101 33.57 -29.03 -1.03
C LYS A 101 34.53 -27.84 -1.04
N ARG A 102 34.14 -26.70 -0.52
CA ARG A 102 34.99 -25.49 -0.50
C ARG A 102 36.27 -25.64 0.31
N GLY A 103 36.31 -26.53 1.30
CA GLY A 103 37.48 -26.83 2.10
C GLY A 103 38.55 -27.72 1.39
N ASP A 104 38.23 -28.36 0.29
CA ASP A 104 39.13 -29.28 -0.43
C ASP A 104 40.05 -28.60 -1.43
N HIS A 105 39.96 -27.24 -1.59
CA HIS A 105 40.63 -26.47 -2.62
C HIS A 105 41.72 -25.55 -2.08
N ASP A 106 42.65 -26.09 -1.31
CA ASP A 106 43.82 -25.30 -0.86
C ASP A 106 44.72 -24.99 -2.07
N GLY A 107 44.64 -23.70 -2.52
CA GLY A 107 45.46 -23.20 -3.65
C GLY A 107 44.75 -22.96 -4.98
N THR A 108 43.43 -23.12 -5.07
CA THR A 108 42.66 -22.82 -6.28
C THR A 108 42.36 -21.30 -6.38
N ASP A 109 42.46 -20.76 -7.61
CA ASP A 109 42.07 -19.36 -7.87
C ASP A 109 40.61 -19.12 -7.44
N PRO A 110 40.32 -18.10 -6.63
CA PRO A 110 38.97 -17.77 -6.22
C PRO A 110 37.95 -17.62 -7.36
N GLN A 111 38.39 -17.22 -8.56
CA GLN A 111 37.53 -17.13 -9.74
C GLN A 111 37.17 -18.51 -10.32
N GLU A 112 38.13 -19.44 -10.33
CA GLU A 112 37.88 -20.80 -10.80
C GLU A 112 36.98 -21.57 -9.79
N LEU A 113 37.20 -21.41 -8.48
CA LEU A 113 36.37 -21.98 -7.45
C LEU A 113 34.93 -21.47 -7.53
N ASN A 114 34.75 -20.15 -7.66
CA ASN A 114 33.44 -19.57 -7.85
C ASN A 114 32.73 -20.04 -9.13
N ALA A 115 33.46 -20.25 -10.21
CA ALA A 115 32.93 -20.81 -11.46
C ALA A 115 32.50 -22.28 -11.33
N GLU A 116 33.18 -23.08 -10.48
CA GLU A 116 32.75 -24.45 -10.16
C GLU A 116 31.58 -24.51 -9.21
N LEU A 117 31.58 -23.70 -8.16
CA LEU A 117 30.47 -23.54 -7.22
C LEU A 117 29.19 -23.04 -7.92
N ALA A 118 29.35 -22.21 -8.95
CA ALA A 118 28.22 -21.74 -9.76
C ALA A 118 27.49 -22.87 -10.54
N LYS A 119 28.11 -24.04 -10.69
CA LYS A 119 27.52 -25.20 -11.35
C LYS A 119 26.74 -26.11 -10.40
N LEU A 120 26.90 -25.90 -9.07
CA LEU A 120 26.13 -26.66 -8.06
C LEU A 120 24.67 -26.24 -8.04
N PRO A 121 23.77 -27.19 -7.71
CA PRO A 121 22.38 -26.83 -7.45
C PRO A 121 22.28 -25.71 -6.42
N LYS A 122 21.38 -24.77 -6.64
CA LYS A 122 21.17 -23.62 -5.74
C LYS A 122 19.68 -23.31 -5.65
N VAL A 123 19.26 -22.92 -4.48
CA VAL A 123 17.95 -22.29 -4.30
C VAL A 123 18.09 -20.86 -4.76
N GLY A 124 17.27 -20.46 -5.71
CA GLY A 124 17.22 -19.09 -6.22
C GLY A 124 15.85 -18.49 -6.08
N HIS A 125 15.72 -17.21 -6.44
CA HIS A 125 14.46 -16.48 -6.40
C HIS A 125 13.83 -16.37 -4.99
N ALA A 126 14.67 -16.30 -3.96
CA ALA A 126 14.22 -16.18 -2.59
C ALA A 126 13.70 -14.77 -2.30
N GLN A 127 12.54 -14.69 -1.66
CA GLN A 127 11.90 -13.46 -1.22
C GLN A 127 11.92 -13.31 0.32
N GLY A 128 12.15 -14.40 1.04
CA GLY A 128 12.27 -14.42 2.49
C GLY A 128 13.31 -15.42 2.95
N LEU A 129 14.04 -15.06 3.99
CA LEU A 129 15.12 -15.83 4.59
C LEU A 129 14.97 -15.84 6.11
N CYS A 130 15.22 -17.01 6.73
CA CYS A 130 15.25 -17.15 8.18
C CYS A 130 16.25 -18.24 8.56
N TYR A 131 17.20 -17.93 9.44
CA TYR A 131 18.04 -18.94 10.08
C TYR A 131 17.44 -19.30 11.44
N ALA A 132 16.96 -20.52 11.56
CA ALA A 132 16.36 -21.06 12.75
C ALA A 132 16.50 -22.59 12.76
N PHE A 133 16.42 -23.22 13.91
CA PHE A 133 16.49 -24.69 14.07
C PHE A 133 17.70 -25.29 13.35
N ASP A 134 18.88 -24.65 13.52
CA ASP A 134 20.15 -25.02 12.88
C ASP A 134 20.04 -25.18 11.36
N SER A 135 19.25 -24.33 10.71
CA SER A 135 18.93 -24.45 9.29
C SER A 135 18.60 -23.09 8.69
N LEU A 136 18.77 -22.97 7.38
CA LEU A 136 18.31 -21.82 6.62
C LEU A 136 16.98 -22.15 5.94
N TYR A 137 15.91 -21.46 6.34
CA TYR A 137 14.63 -21.50 5.67
C TYR A 137 14.60 -20.43 4.57
N VAL A 138 14.02 -20.81 3.42
CA VAL A 138 13.98 -19.98 2.22
C VAL A 138 12.59 -20.00 1.65
N VAL A 139 12.00 -18.82 1.49
CA VAL A 139 10.72 -18.64 0.79
C VAL A 139 11.00 -18.24 -0.65
N VAL A 140 10.56 -19.07 -1.59
CA VAL A 140 10.75 -18.86 -3.04
C VAL A 140 9.44 -18.45 -3.69
N ASN A 141 9.48 -17.37 -4.44
CA ASN A 141 8.36 -16.88 -5.24
C ASN A 141 8.78 -16.75 -6.70
N SER A 142 8.78 -17.83 -7.43
CA SER A 142 9.13 -17.81 -8.86
C SER A 142 8.68 -19.05 -9.63
N ARG A 143 8.00 -18.83 -10.75
CA ARG A 143 7.72 -19.89 -11.74
C ARG A 143 8.98 -20.42 -12.44
N ASN A 144 10.06 -19.64 -12.40
CA ASN A 144 11.32 -19.96 -13.07
C ASN A 144 12.35 -20.62 -12.15
N SER A 145 12.03 -20.79 -10.88
CA SER A 145 12.88 -21.51 -9.94
C SER A 145 12.86 -22.99 -10.25
N SER A 146 14.03 -23.61 -10.23
CA SER A 146 14.14 -25.08 -10.36
C SER A 146 13.45 -25.84 -9.22
N SER A 147 13.30 -25.19 -8.08
CA SER A 147 12.62 -25.74 -6.89
C SER A 147 11.11 -25.47 -6.89
N GLY A 148 10.61 -24.58 -7.76
CA GLY A 148 9.22 -24.10 -7.73
C GLY A 148 8.99 -23.01 -6.69
N THR A 149 7.73 -22.57 -6.57
CA THR A 149 7.28 -21.62 -5.53
C THR A 149 6.96 -22.39 -4.25
N GLY A 150 7.48 -21.94 -3.10
CA GLY A 150 7.25 -22.63 -1.84
C GLY A 150 8.20 -22.25 -0.72
N VAL A 151 8.15 -23.04 0.34
CA VAL A 151 9.04 -22.95 1.51
C VAL A 151 10.00 -24.10 1.48
N PHE A 152 11.29 -23.80 1.63
CA PHE A 152 12.37 -24.78 1.59
C PHE A 152 13.26 -24.64 2.82
N ARG A 153 13.98 -25.71 3.17
CA ARG A 153 14.92 -25.75 4.29
C ARG A 153 16.26 -26.31 3.79
N LEU A 154 17.32 -25.56 4.01
CA LEU A 154 18.70 -25.98 3.79
C LEU A 154 19.31 -26.44 5.11
N LEU A 155 19.90 -27.62 5.10
CA LEU A 155 20.53 -28.29 6.24
C LEU A 155 22.01 -28.46 5.99
N ASP A 156 22.80 -28.26 7.03
CA ASP A 156 24.19 -28.70 7.16
C ASP A 156 24.19 -29.97 8.03
N THR A 157 24.25 -31.14 7.39
CA THR A 157 24.03 -32.43 8.08
C THR A 157 25.31 -33.00 8.69
N ASP A 158 26.49 -32.51 8.28
CA ASP A 158 27.79 -32.93 8.80
C ASP A 158 28.53 -31.86 9.62
N ASN A 159 27.89 -30.67 9.82
CA ASN A 159 28.38 -29.56 10.62
C ASN A 159 29.72 -28.97 10.12
N ASP A 160 29.91 -28.92 8.81
CA ASP A 160 31.11 -28.33 8.18
C ASP A 160 30.92 -26.86 7.75
N ASP A 161 29.80 -26.24 8.14
CA ASP A 161 29.40 -24.86 7.79
C ASP A 161 28.99 -24.69 6.33
N GLN A 162 28.67 -25.80 5.63
CA GLN A 162 28.11 -25.79 4.29
C GLN A 162 26.80 -26.57 4.25
N PHE A 163 25.83 -26.04 3.53
CA PHE A 163 24.58 -26.78 3.36
C PHE A 163 24.77 -27.91 2.36
N ASP A 164 24.33 -29.10 2.72
CA ASP A 164 24.44 -30.30 1.91
C ASP A 164 23.09 -30.92 1.54
N LYS A 165 22.00 -30.48 2.16
CA LYS A 165 20.67 -31.02 1.92
C LYS A 165 19.60 -29.95 1.78
N LEU A 166 18.80 -30.04 0.71
CA LEU A 166 17.59 -29.26 0.51
C LEU A 166 16.36 -30.11 0.81
N VAL A 167 15.48 -29.58 1.66
CA VAL A 167 14.18 -30.17 1.99
C VAL A 167 13.07 -29.23 1.54
N THR A 168 12.09 -29.74 0.82
CA THR A 168 10.86 -29.01 0.52
C THR A 168 9.93 -29.09 1.74
N ILE A 169 9.65 -27.95 2.36
CA ILE A 169 8.72 -27.83 3.48
C ILE A 169 7.30 -27.77 2.95
N LYS A 170 7.04 -26.92 1.96
CA LYS A 170 5.71 -26.74 1.37
C LYS A 170 5.81 -26.23 -0.06
N THR A 171 5.08 -26.83 -0.97
CA THR A 171 4.88 -26.29 -2.31
C THR A 171 3.64 -25.39 -2.29
N LEU A 172 3.75 -24.19 -2.82
CA LEU A 172 2.70 -23.16 -2.80
C LEU A 172 2.15 -22.88 -4.22
N GLY A 173 2.00 -23.94 -5.01
CA GLY A 173 1.41 -23.89 -6.35
C GLY A 173 2.33 -23.31 -7.43
N GLU A 174 1.75 -23.12 -8.64
CA GLU A 174 2.47 -22.58 -9.81
C GLU A 174 2.50 -21.04 -9.86
N THR A 175 1.78 -20.37 -8.97
CA THR A 175 1.51 -18.94 -9.06
C THR A 175 2.57 -18.11 -8.37
N ALA A 176 3.66 -17.84 -9.05
CA ALA A 176 4.51 -16.71 -8.73
C ALA A 176 3.86 -15.44 -9.29
N GLY A 177 3.02 -14.82 -8.50
CA GLY A 177 2.53 -13.45 -8.72
C GLY A 177 3.41 -12.43 -8.00
N GLU A 178 3.19 -11.15 -8.24
CA GLU A 178 3.84 -10.07 -7.48
C GLU A 178 3.50 -10.16 -5.99
N HIS A 179 2.32 -10.67 -5.65
CA HIS A 179 1.83 -10.87 -4.29
C HIS A 179 1.89 -12.35 -3.88
N GLY A 180 3.06 -12.93 -4.03
CA GLY A 180 3.35 -14.32 -3.70
C GLY A 180 3.65 -14.54 -2.21
N PRO A 181 4.28 -15.69 -1.87
CA PRO A 181 4.84 -15.89 -0.55
C PRO A 181 6.11 -15.03 -0.39
N HIS A 182 6.30 -14.46 0.80
CA HIS A 182 7.33 -13.48 1.10
C HIS A 182 8.16 -13.87 2.32
N ALA A 183 7.86 -13.35 3.50
CA ALA A 183 8.68 -13.52 4.68
C ALA A 183 8.46 -14.85 5.41
N ILE A 184 9.49 -15.23 6.18
CA ILE A 184 9.45 -16.32 7.15
C ILE A 184 10.30 -15.94 8.36
N PHE A 185 9.78 -16.14 9.57
CA PHE A 185 10.48 -15.80 10.82
C PHE A 185 10.01 -16.68 11.99
N PRO A 186 10.80 -16.79 13.10
CA PRO A 186 10.45 -17.65 14.23
C PRO A 186 9.19 -17.17 14.97
N THR A 187 8.46 -18.11 15.55
CA THR A 187 7.38 -17.81 16.50
C THR A 187 7.95 -17.33 17.85
N ALA A 188 7.13 -16.60 18.63
CA ALA A 188 7.54 -16.08 19.92
C ALA A 188 7.88 -17.18 20.95
N ASP A 189 7.23 -18.33 20.85
CA ASP A 189 7.48 -19.50 21.68
C ASP A 189 8.75 -20.29 21.26
N GLY A 190 9.34 -19.97 20.11
CA GLY A 190 10.51 -20.64 19.56
C GLY A 190 10.25 -22.08 19.10
N GLU A 191 8.98 -22.50 18.95
CA GLU A 191 8.62 -23.88 18.56
C GLU A 191 8.27 -24.01 17.08
N GLY A 192 8.09 -22.90 16.35
CA GLY A 192 7.67 -22.88 14.95
C GLY A 192 8.14 -21.66 14.19
N LEU A 193 7.56 -21.48 13.02
CA LEU A 193 7.81 -20.35 12.12
C LEU A 193 6.49 -19.76 11.66
N TYR A 194 6.49 -18.46 11.44
CA TYR A 194 5.43 -17.79 10.67
C TYR A 194 5.86 -17.63 9.22
N VAL A 195 4.92 -17.80 8.30
CA VAL A 195 5.10 -17.55 6.87
C VAL A 195 4.07 -16.51 6.42
N VAL A 196 4.52 -15.50 5.71
CA VAL A 196 3.71 -14.37 5.23
C VAL A 196 3.46 -14.51 3.74
N MET A 197 2.19 -14.40 3.33
CA MET A 197 1.76 -14.62 1.95
C MET A 197 0.84 -13.52 1.46
N GLY A 198 1.15 -12.94 0.31
CA GLY A 198 0.28 -12.00 -0.38
C GLY A 198 -0.92 -12.68 -1.08
N ASN A 199 -1.85 -11.87 -1.56
CA ASN A 199 -3.16 -12.34 -2.02
C ASN A 199 -3.17 -13.07 -3.39
N GLN A 200 -2.01 -13.32 -4.00
CA GLN A 200 -1.88 -14.22 -5.14
C GLN A 200 -1.41 -15.63 -4.73
N THR A 201 -1.14 -15.85 -3.45
CA THR A 201 -0.82 -17.16 -2.90
C THR A 201 -2.09 -17.83 -2.40
N GLN A 202 -2.49 -18.92 -3.07
CA GLN A 202 -3.64 -19.72 -2.61
C GLN A 202 -3.29 -20.46 -1.33
N LEU A 203 -4.30 -20.73 -0.50
CA LEU A 203 -4.13 -21.65 0.62
C LEU A 203 -3.75 -23.04 0.07
N PRO A 204 -2.76 -23.70 0.64
CA PRO A 204 -2.49 -25.11 0.33
C PRO A 204 -3.74 -25.97 0.62
N GLU A 205 -4.12 -26.87 -0.27
CA GLU A 205 -5.28 -27.77 -0.07
C GLU A 205 -5.16 -28.63 1.19
N ASP A 206 -3.93 -28.88 1.64
CA ASP A 206 -3.59 -29.69 2.81
C ASP A 206 -3.19 -28.83 4.02
N TYR A 207 -3.73 -27.60 4.17
CA TYR A 207 -3.58 -26.89 5.42
C TYR A 207 -4.23 -27.68 6.55
N THR A 208 -3.61 -27.65 7.74
CA THR A 208 -4.03 -28.53 8.83
C THR A 208 -5.09 -27.91 9.73
N HIS A 209 -5.11 -26.59 9.78
CA HIS A 209 -6.02 -25.81 10.65
C HIS A 209 -6.09 -24.36 10.16
N ALA A 210 -7.18 -23.69 10.49
CA ALA A 210 -7.33 -22.25 10.36
C ALA A 210 -7.91 -21.66 11.65
N ARG A 211 -7.28 -20.65 12.22
CA ARG A 211 -7.80 -19.88 13.36
C ARG A 211 -8.94 -18.99 12.93
N THR A 212 -8.92 -18.50 11.71
CA THR A 212 -10.07 -17.85 11.10
C THR A 212 -11.22 -18.84 10.94
N PRO A 213 -12.49 -18.42 11.14
CA PRO A 213 -13.62 -19.24 10.72
C PRO A 213 -13.54 -19.57 9.23
N GLU A 214 -13.69 -20.84 8.88
CA GLU A 214 -13.57 -21.35 7.51
C GLU A 214 -14.80 -21.05 6.63
N VAL A 215 -15.35 -19.86 6.79
CA VAL A 215 -16.55 -19.38 6.10
C VAL A 215 -16.20 -18.15 5.25
N TRP A 216 -15.12 -18.26 4.50
CA TRP A 216 -14.64 -17.19 3.65
C TRP A 216 -15.61 -16.88 2.51
N GLY A 217 -15.72 -15.61 2.16
CA GLY A 217 -16.56 -15.14 1.06
C GLY A 217 -16.29 -13.68 0.70
N GLU A 218 -16.76 -13.28 -0.45
CA GLU A 218 -16.65 -11.89 -0.94
C GLU A 218 -17.51 -10.92 -0.13
N ASP A 219 -18.64 -11.41 0.42
CA ASP A 219 -19.51 -10.73 1.41
C ASP A 219 -19.95 -9.30 1.01
N GLN A 220 -20.25 -9.11 -0.29
CA GLN A 220 -20.73 -7.86 -0.86
C GLN A 220 -22.07 -8.07 -1.59
N LEU A 221 -23.07 -7.21 -1.32
CA LEU A 221 -24.40 -7.31 -1.94
C LEU A 221 -24.37 -7.06 -3.46
N LEU A 222 -23.59 -6.07 -3.89
CA LEU A 222 -23.48 -5.69 -5.28
C LEU A 222 -22.10 -6.08 -5.82
N PRO A 223 -22.00 -6.56 -7.06
CA PRO A 223 -20.71 -6.88 -7.67
C PRO A 223 -19.76 -5.68 -7.67
N SER A 224 -18.52 -5.90 -7.21
CA SER A 224 -17.46 -4.89 -7.30
C SER A 224 -16.97 -4.70 -8.73
N LEU A 225 -16.28 -3.59 -8.99
CA LEU A 225 -15.55 -3.40 -10.24
C LEU A 225 -14.21 -4.14 -10.14
N GLN A 226 -14.12 -5.23 -10.92
CA GLN A 226 -12.93 -6.09 -10.89
C GLN A 226 -12.00 -5.75 -12.05
N HIS A 227 -10.91 -5.04 -11.80
CA HIS A 227 -9.95 -4.70 -12.86
C HIS A 227 -8.58 -5.33 -12.66
N PHE A 228 -8.12 -5.41 -11.43
CA PHE A 228 -6.81 -5.96 -11.07
C PHE A 228 -7.00 -7.21 -10.21
N MET A 229 -6.13 -8.20 -10.40
CA MET A 229 -6.15 -9.45 -9.63
C MET A 229 -7.48 -10.23 -9.69
N ARG A 230 -8.07 -10.27 -10.87
CA ARG A 230 -9.23 -11.14 -11.12
C ARG A 230 -8.88 -12.59 -10.78
N GLY A 231 -9.79 -13.28 -10.08
CA GLY A 231 -9.64 -14.68 -9.69
C GLY A 231 -8.89 -14.91 -8.39
N ALA A 232 -8.40 -13.86 -7.73
CA ALA A 232 -7.98 -13.96 -6.33
C ALA A 232 -9.24 -13.89 -5.46
N GLU A 233 -9.66 -15.00 -4.88
CA GLU A 233 -10.86 -15.11 -4.04
C GLU A 233 -10.46 -15.22 -2.57
N ALA A 234 -11.36 -14.82 -1.66
CA ALA A 234 -11.13 -15.01 -0.23
C ALA A 234 -10.75 -16.47 0.08
N PRO A 235 -9.80 -16.71 1.00
CA PRO A 235 -9.31 -15.83 2.04
C PRO A 235 -8.17 -14.86 1.69
N LEU A 236 -7.65 -14.86 0.48
CA LEU A 236 -6.61 -13.94 0.01
C LEU A 236 -5.26 -14.04 0.75
N GLY A 237 -4.52 -12.91 0.88
CA GLY A 237 -3.26 -12.88 1.62
C GLY A 237 -3.46 -13.33 3.06
N HIS A 238 -2.52 -14.10 3.56
CA HIS A 238 -2.64 -14.74 4.87
C HIS A 238 -1.29 -14.88 5.57
N VAL A 239 -1.34 -15.13 6.87
CA VAL A 239 -0.20 -15.55 7.69
C VAL A 239 -0.48 -16.96 8.18
N ALA A 240 0.50 -17.85 8.04
CA ALA A 240 0.42 -19.21 8.59
C ALA A 240 1.53 -19.47 9.59
N ARG A 241 1.22 -20.25 10.65
CA ARG A 241 2.20 -20.86 11.57
C ARG A 241 2.49 -22.28 11.11
N ILE A 242 3.77 -22.63 11.03
CA ILE A 242 4.22 -23.97 10.66
C ILE A 242 5.17 -24.54 11.71
N ASP A 243 5.21 -25.86 11.86
CA ASP A 243 6.28 -26.53 12.58
C ASP A 243 7.58 -26.57 11.74
N PRO A 244 8.74 -26.79 12.34
CA PRO A 244 10.03 -26.74 11.63
C PRO A 244 10.17 -27.73 10.45
N GLU A 245 9.37 -28.79 10.44
CA GLU A 245 9.31 -29.79 9.36
C GLU A 245 8.19 -29.55 8.36
N GLY A 246 7.32 -28.56 8.59
CA GLY A 246 6.19 -28.22 7.72
C GLY A 246 5.05 -29.25 7.70
N LYS A 247 4.93 -30.07 8.76
CA LYS A 247 3.82 -31.03 8.91
C LYS A 247 2.51 -30.36 9.27
N THR A 248 2.60 -29.20 9.90
CA THR A 248 1.45 -28.35 10.24
C THR A 248 1.45 -27.09 9.39
N TRP A 249 0.26 -26.65 9.03
CA TRP A 249 0.00 -25.38 8.39
C TRP A 249 -1.25 -24.80 9.03
N ASP A 250 -1.06 -23.90 9.98
CA ASP A 250 -2.12 -23.28 10.78
C ASP A 250 -2.31 -21.83 10.32
N VAL A 251 -3.45 -21.53 9.72
CA VAL A 251 -3.77 -20.20 9.18
C VAL A 251 -4.15 -19.27 10.31
N VAL A 252 -3.28 -18.31 10.62
CA VAL A 252 -3.41 -17.38 11.75
C VAL A 252 -4.42 -16.27 11.46
N ALA A 253 -4.24 -15.58 10.34
CA ALA A 253 -5.06 -14.44 9.92
C ALA A 253 -5.10 -14.35 8.39
N THR A 254 -6.15 -13.72 7.86
CA THR A 254 -6.46 -13.65 6.43
C THR A 254 -6.87 -12.24 5.99
N GLY A 255 -7.18 -12.08 4.71
CA GLY A 255 -7.77 -10.85 4.18
C GLY A 255 -6.76 -9.72 3.97
N PHE A 256 -5.48 -10.03 3.86
CA PHE A 256 -4.44 -9.07 3.47
C PHE A 256 -4.36 -8.93 1.95
N ARG A 257 -3.70 -7.85 1.51
CA ARG A 257 -3.38 -7.66 0.10
C ARG A 257 -1.97 -8.14 -0.24
N ASN A 258 -0.96 -7.45 0.26
CA ASN A 258 0.45 -7.77 -0.02
C ASN A 258 1.33 -7.27 1.12
N GLN A 259 1.10 -7.80 2.28
CA GLN A 259 2.04 -7.69 3.38
C GLN A 259 3.30 -8.47 3.00
N TYR A 260 4.41 -7.76 2.89
CA TYR A 260 5.65 -8.38 2.46
C TYR A 260 6.38 -9.07 3.62
N ASP A 261 6.34 -8.45 4.80
CA ASP A 261 7.04 -8.90 5.98
C ASP A 261 6.22 -8.65 7.25
N ALA A 262 6.63 -9.25 8.36
CA ALA A 262 6.06 -9.02 9.68
C ALA A 262 7.11 -9.20 10.78
N ALA A 263 6.89 -8.56 11.92
CA ALA A 263 7.77 -8.66 13.05
C ALA A 263 6.99 -8.79 14.37
N LEU A 264 7.62 -9.43 15.36
CA LEU A 264 7.03 -9.64 16.69
C LEU A 264 7.52 -8.57 17.67
N SER A 265 6.59 -8.04 18.47
CA SER A 265 6.94 -7.24 19.63
C SER A 265 7.56 -8.10 20.74
N ARG A 266 8.12 -7.46 21.78
CA ARG A 266 8.65 -8.17 22.95
C ARG A 266 7.58 -8.97 23.70
N GLU A 267 6.32 -8.58 23.56
CA GLU A 267 5.17 -9.26 24.14
C GLU A 267 4.65 -10.42 23.25
N GLY A 268 5.26 -10.65 22.08
CA GLY A 268 4.87 -11.67 21.13
C GLY A 268 3.73 -11.27 20.19
N GLU A 269 3.29 -10.00 20.21
CA GLU A 269 2.29 -9.47 19.29
C GLU A 269 2.90 -9.21 17.91
N MET A 270 2.20 -9.63 16.86
CA MET A 270 2.69 -9.52 15.48
C MET A 270 2.21 -8.24 14.81
N PHE A 271 3.12 -7.59 14.08
CA PHE A 271 2.79 -6.42 13.25
C PHE A 271 3.28 -6.62 11.83
N THR A 272 2.53 -6.08 10.87
CA THR A 272 2.89 -6.09 9.44
C THR A 272 2.53 -4.77 8.78
N TYR A 273 3.21 -4.47 7.68
CA TYR A 273 2.92 -3.33 6.82
C TYR A 273 2.30 -3.86 5.52
N ASP A 274 1.00 -3.56 5.30
CA ASP A 274 0.22 -4.06 4.16
C ASP A 274 0.03 -3.00 3.08
N ALA A 275 -0.09 -3.45 1.85
CA ALA A 275 -0.15 -2.61 0.66
C ALA A 275 -1.51 -1.95 0.44
N ASP A 276 -1.48 -0.80 -0.24
CA ASP A 276 -2.64 -0.13 -0.82
C ASP A 276 -2.90 -0.60 -2.28
N MET A 277 -3.90 0.02 -2.90
CA MET A 277 -4.13 -0.05 -4.33
C MET A 277 -4.07 1.39 -4.88
N GLU A 278 -2.87 1.85 -5.14
CA GLU A 278 -2.57 3.22 -5.57
C GLU A 278 -3.34 3.64 -6.85
N TRP A 279 -3.74 2.67 -7.67
CA TRP A 279 -4.55 2.92 -8.87
C TRP A 279 -5.99 3.32 -8.56
N ASP A 280 -6.45 3.03 -7.35
CA ASP A 280 -7.80 3.30 -6.86
C ASP A 280 -7.86 4.55 -5.97
N LEU A 281 -6.76 5.29 -5.85
CA LEU A 281 -6.69 6.52 -5.05
C LEU A 281 -7.88 7.44 -5.37
N ASN A 282 -8.53 7.96 -4.33
CA ASN A 282 -9.71 8.81 -4.40
C ASN A 282 -10.99 8.14 -4.97
N THR A 283 -11.06 6.80 -4.91
CA THR A 283 -12.31 6.06 -5.05
C THR A 283 -12.87 5.66 -3.68
N PRO A 284 -14.16 5.35 -3.54
CA PRO A 284 -14.75 4.99 -2.25
C PRO A 284 -14.19 3.70 -1.63
N TRP A 285 -13.57 2.84 -2.42
CA TRP A 285 -12.96 1.59 -1.97
C TRP A 285 -11.44 1.68 -1.75
N TYR A 286 -10.78 2.79 -2.08
CA TYR A 286 -9.36 2.97 -1.79
C TYR A 286 -9.09 2.91 -0.29
N ARG A 287 -8.03 2.20 0.06
CA ARG A 287 -7.47 2.16 1.42
C ARG A 287 -5.96 2.33 1.33
N PRO A 288 -5.35 3.20 2.17
CA PRO A 288 -3.92 3.45 2.15
C PRO A 288 -3.12 2.23 2.60
N THR A 289 -1.81 2.26 2.37
CA THR A 289 -0.89 1.34 3.04
C THR A 289 -1.01 1.52 4.55
N ARG A 290 -0.85 0.45 5.32
CA ARG A 290 -1.19 0.46 6.73
C ARG A 290 -0.36 -0.49 7.57
N VAL A 291 -0.11 -0.11 8.79
CA VAL A 291 0.43 -1.02 9.79
C VAL A 291 -0.75 -1.73 10.46
N ASN A 292 -0.74 -3.05 10.41
CA ASN A 292 -1.72 -3.89 11.08
C ASN A 292 -1.10 -4.55 12.30
N HIS A 293 -1.86 -4.64 13.39
CA HIS A 293 -1.63 -5.57 14.48
C HIS A 293 -2.31 -6.89 14.10
N VAL A 294 -1.54 -7.93 13.88
CA VAL A 294 -2.03 -9.23 13.40
C VAL A 294 -2.47 -10.06 14.59
N ILE A 295 -3.77 -10.25 14.74
CA ILE A 295 -4.37 -11.04 15.82
C ILE A 295 -4.95 -12.35 15.27
N ASP A 296 -5.03 -13.34 16.15
CA ASP A 296 -5.55 -14.67 15.79
C ASP A 296 -6.98 -14.62 15.29
N GLY A 297 -7.24 -15.29 14.19
CA GLY A 297 -8.58 -15.39 13.62
C GLY A 297 -9.08 -14.15 12.89
N ALA A 298 -8.24 -13.12 12.71
CA ALA A 298 -8.65 -11.88 12.06
C ALA A 298 -8.72 -12.01 10.52
N ASP A 299 -9.63 -11.22 9.96
CA ASP A 299 -9.75 -10.93 8.52
C ASP A 299 -9.51 -9.42 8.32
N TYR A 300 -8.52 -9.06 7.49
CA TYR A 300 -8.14 -7.66 7.24
C TYR A 300 -8.89 -7.02 6.07
N GLY A 301 -9.88 -7.71 5.54
CA GLY A 301 -10.95 -7.14 4.72
C GLY A 301 -10.68 -6.98 3.24
N TRP A 302 -9.51 -7.35 2.71
CA TRP A 302 -9.31 -7.37 1.27
C TRP A 302 -10.15 -8.45 0.60
N ARG A 303 -10.66 -8.14 -0.59
CA ARG A 303 -11.52 -9.01 -1.41
C ARG A 303 -11.04 -8.99 -2.86
N THR A 304 -11.66 -9.82 -3.70
CA THR A 304 -11.36 -9.93 -5.13
C THR A 304 -11.21 -8.57 -5.80
N GLY A 305 -10.21 -8.44 -6.63
CA GLY A 305 -9.86 -7.20 -7.29
C GLY A 305 -9.16 -6.22 -6.35
N SER A 306 -9.66 -5.01 -6.27
CA SER A 306 -9.16 -3.97 -5.37
C SER A 306 -10.12 -3.67 -4.21
N GLY A 307 -11.14 -4.54 -4.04
CA GLY A 307 -12.13 -4.37 -2.99
C GLY A 307 -11.55 -4.57 -1.60
N LYS A 308 -11.85 -3.66 -0.69
CA LYS A 308 -11.53 -3.78 0.72
C LYS A 308 -12.66 -3.22 1.55
N PHE A 309 -13.05 -3.95 2.59
CA PHE A 309 -14.07 -3.48 3.53
C PHE A 309 -13.65 -2.22 4.27
N MET A 310 -14.65 -1.46 4.66
CA MET A 310 -14.49 -0.28 5.49
C MET A 310 -14.05 -0.65 6.90
N ASP A 311 -13.27 0.19 7.54
CA ASP A 311 -12.77 -0.06 8.90
C ASP A 311 -13.88 -0.11 9.97
N TYR A 312 -15.09 0.37 9.63
CA TYR A 312 -16.25 0.24 10.49
C TYR A 312 -16.92 -1.15 10.42
N CYS A 313 -16.56 -1.99 9.44
CA CYS A 313 -17.05 -3.37 9.40
C CYS A 313 -16.45 -4.19 10.55
N THR A 314 -17.28 -4.62 11.50
CA THR A 314 -16.81 -5.27 12.74
C THR A 314 -16.41 -6.72 12.55
N ASP A 315 -16.77 -7.33 11.45
CA ASP A 315 -16.33 -8.67 11.04
C ASP A 315 -14.94 -8.68 10.38
N THR A 316 -14.34 -7.51 10.18
CA THR A 316 -12.94 -7.35 9.79
C THR A 316 -12.17 -6.57 10.85
N PHE A 317 -10.84 -6.70 10.86
CA PHE A 317 -10.00 -5.97 11.81
C PHE A 317 -9.34 -4.76 11.12
N GLY A 318 -9.32 -3.63 11.81
CA GLY A 318 -8.77 -2.37 11.27
C GLY A 318 -7.26 -2.26 11.47
N ALA A 319 -6.68 -1.27 10.80
CA ALA A 319 -5.27 -0.92 10.98
C ALA A 319 -4.99 -0.25 12.33
N VAL A 320 -3.73 -0.36 12.77
CA VAL A 320 -3.19 0.45 13.87
C VAL A 320 -3.00 1.89 13.42
N ILE A 321 -2.49 2.07 12.20
CA ILE A 321 -2.32 3.37 11.55
C ILE A 321 -2.26 3.21 10.02
N ASP A 322 -2.86 4.15 9.31
CA ASP A 322 -2.69 4.33 7.88
C ASP A 322 -1.48 5.22 7.59
N ILE A 323 -0.66 4.82 6.60
CA ILE A 323 0.53 5.57 6.20
C ILE A 323 0.25 6.45 4.96
N GLY A 324 -0.29 5.87 3.90
CA GLY A 324 -0.56 6.57 2.65
C GLY A 324 -0.31 5.70 1.42
N PRO A 325 -0.11 6.30 0.24
CA PRO A 325 0.33 5.55 -0.93
C PRO A 325 1.73 4.96 -0.69
N GLY A 326 1.95 3.71 -1.12
CA GLY A 326 3.24 3.08 -0.90
C GLY A 326 3.36 1.66 -1.46
N SER A 327 4.53 1.08 -1.27
CA SER A 327 4.84 -0.30 -1.61
C SER A 327 5.62 -0.95 -0.47
N PRO A 328 4.90 -1.53 0.50
CA PRO A 328 5.48 -2.17 1.68
C PRO A 328 6.51 -3.24 1.34
N THR A 329 7.62 -3.25 2.09
CA THR A 329 8.65 -4.27 2.04
C THR A 329 9.05 -4.71 3.46
N GLY A 330 10.34 -4.81 3.78
CA GLY A 330 10.81 -5.29 5.06
C GLY A 330 10.37 -4.46 6.26
N VAL A 331 10.19 -5.12 7.39
CA VAL A 331 9.85 -4.48 8.66
C VAL A 331 10.68 -5.08 9.80
N CYS A 332 11.01 -4.29 10.81
CA CYS A 332 11.59 -4.79 12.04
C CYS A 332 11.28 -3.89 13.22
N PHE A 333 11.40 -4.40 14.44
CA PHE A 333 11.48 -3.55 15.62
C PHE A 333 12.90 -3.07 15.86
N GLY A 334 13.05 -1.89 16.46
CA GLY A 334 14.33 -1.29 16.81
C GLY A 334 15.02 -1.92 18.03
N TYR A 335 14.53 -3.06 18.50
CA TYR A 335 15.08 -3.73 19.69
C TYR A 335 16.55 -4.09 19.52
N GLY A 336 17.35 -3.82 20.53
CA GLY A 336 18.80 -4.06 20.50
C GLY A 336 19.61 -2.97 19.78
N ALA A 337 18.96 -2.00 19.12
CA ALA A 337 19.67 -0.90 18.47
C ALA A 337 20.30 0.05 19.50
N LYS A 338 21.50 0.54 19.21
CA LYS A 338 22.13 1.65 19.94
C LYS A 338 21.60 2.99 19.45
N PHE A 339 20.29 3.15 19.52
CA PHE A 339 19.54 4.33 19.15
C PHE A 339 18.92 4.96 20.40
N PRO A 340 18.41 6.22 20.33
CA PRO A 340 17.60 6.78 21.40
C PRO A 340 16.39 5.88 21.72
N ALA A 341 15.95 5.88 22.98
CA ALA A 341 14.89 4.99 23.49
C ALA A 341 13.62 4.97 22.63
N LYS A 342 13.23 6.11 22.07
CA LYS A 342 12.11 6.28 21.15
C LYS A 342 12.21 5.33 19.95
N TYR A 343 13.39 5.18 19.37
CA TYR A 343 13.65 4.37 18.19
C TYR A 343 13.96 2.91 18.52
N GLN A 344 14.41 2.61 19.72
CA GLN A 344 14.55 1.22 20.17
C GLN A 344 13.21 0.51 20.29
N ASN A 345 12.14 1.26 20.60
CA ASN A 345 10.77 0.71 20.70
C ASN A 345 9.94 0.94 19.44
N ALA A 346 10.50 1.56 18.39
CA ALA A 346 9.79 1.79 17.15
C ALA A 346 9.66 0.52 16.31
N PHE A 347 8.56 0.41 15.59
CA PHE A 347 8.39 -0.51 14.48
C PHE A 347 8.81 0.21 13.21
N PHE A 348 9.87 -0.26 12.55
CA PHE A 348 10.36 0.30 11.31
C PHE A 348 9.67 -0.38 10.13
N ALA A 349 9.20 0.43 9.17
CA ALA A 349 8.48 -0.02 8.01
C ALA A 349 9.08 0.60 6.74
N ALA A 350 9.55 -0.23 5.83
CA ALA A 350 10.21 0.18 4.60
C ALA A 350 9.21 0.31 3.43
N ASP A 351 9.36 1.38 2.65
CA ASP A 351 8.61 1.63 1.43
C ASP A 351 9.54 1.61 0.22
N TRP A 352 9.26 0.71 -0.71
CA TRP A 352 10.06 0.51 -1.91
C TRP A 352 9.84 1.60 -2.97
N SER A 353 8.59 2.03 -3.17
CA SER A 353 8.20 2.93 -4.28
C SER A 353 8.61 4.36 -4.05
N TYR A 354 8.49 4.83 -2.82
CA TYR A 354 8.79 6.22 -2.45
C TYR A 354 10.15 6.38 -1.79
N GLY A 355 10.87 5.27 -1.56
CA GLY A 355 12.20 5.30 -0.96
C GLY A 355 12.21 5.86 0.44
N LYS A 356 11.29 5.40 1.28
CA LYS A 356 11.11 5.87 2.64
C LYS A 356 11.22 4.73 3.66
N LEU A 357 11.83 5.03 4.77
CA LEU A 357 11.81 4.21 5.97
C LEU A 357 11.04 4.97 7.04
N TYR A 358 9.94 4.41 7.51
CA TYR A 358 9.13 5.00 8.55
C TYR A 358 9.50 4.43 9.91
N ALA A 359 9.56 5.28 10.93
CA ALA A 359 9.56 4.86 12.34
C ALA A 359 8.12 5.01 12.88
N VAL A 360 7.50 3.90 13.22
CA VAL A 360 6.13 3.83 13.73
C VAL A 360 6.18 3.62 15.23
N HIS A 361 5.60 4.54 15.98
CA HIS A 361 5.60 4.57 17.45
C HIS A 361 4.29 4.01 17.97
N LEU A 362 4.33 2.75 18.36
CA LEU A 362 3.18 2.01 18.89
C LEU A 362 2.87 2.45 20.32
N LYS A 363 1.59 2.58 20.63
CA LYS A 363 1.07 2.87 21.95
C LYS A 363 -0.03 1.86 22.28
N PRO A 364 0.10 1.09 23.37
CA PRO A 364 -0.94 0.18 23.81
C PRO A 364 -2.30 0.87 23.99
N GLN A 365 -3.34 0.28 23.44
CA GLN A 365 -4.72 0.76 23.53
C GLN A 365 -5.68 -0.42 23.68
N GLY A 366 -6.10 -0.69 24.90
CA GLY A 366 -6.87 -1.88 25.22
C GLY A 366 -6.13 -3.15 24.86
N SER A 367 -6.78 -4.07 24.17
CA SER A 367 -6.18 -5.33 23.70
C SER A 367 -5.38 -5.20 22.39
N SER A 368 -5.24 -4.00 21.84
CA SER A 368 -4.50 -3.70 20.63
C SER A 368 -3.66 -2.44 20.82
N TYR A 369 -3.39 -1.71 19.74
CA TYR A 369 -2.49 -0.55 19.72
C TYR A 369 -3.07 0.58 18.87
N SER A 370 -2.65 1.80 19.16
CA SER A 370 -2.67 2.95 18.28
C SER A 370 -1.24 3.35 17.94
N ALA A 371 -1.02 4.20 16.94
CA ALA A 371 0.32 4.62 16.59
C ALA A 371 0.38 6.06 16.06
N THR A 372 1.59 6.61 16.05
CA THR A 372 2.02 7.72 15.22
C THR A 372 3.24 7.27 14.42
N PHE A 373 3.56 7.97 13.33
CA PHE A 373 4.76 7.67 12.55
C PHE A 373 5.48 8.93 12.10
N GLU A 374 6.73 8.77 11.73
CA GLU A 374 7.56 9.80 11.10
C GLU A 374 8.46 9.17 10.05
N GLU A 375 8.91 9.97 9.10
CA GLU A 375 9.93 9.56 8.12
C GLU A 375 11.29 9.52 8.83
N PHE A 376 11.87 8.32 8.95
CA PHE A 376 13.14 8.10 9.60
C PHE A 376 14.31 8.25 8.62
N ALA A 377 14.14 7.74 7.40
CA ALA A 377 15.09 7.90 6.32
C ALA A 377 14.34 8.03 5.00
N ALA A 378 14.85 8.86 4.09
CA ALA A 378 14.29 9.00 2.75
C ALA A 378 15.37 9.36 1.72
N ALA A 379 15.25 8.81 0.50
CA ALA A 379 15.98 9.27 -0.67
C ALA A 379 15.27 8.85 -1.97
N GLN A 380 15.70 9.43 -3.07
CA GLN A 380 15.23 9.02 -4.40
C GLN A 380 16.43 8.88 -5.35
N PRO A 381 16.66 7.65 -5.87
CA PRO A 381 15.98 6.41 -5.50
C PRO A 381 16.50 5.82 -4.17
N LEU A 382 15.62 5.20 -3.39
CA LEU A 382 15.99 4.35 -2.25
C LEU A 382 15.02 3.17 -2.18
N PRO A 383 15.06 2.24 -3.14
CA PRO A 383 14.13 1.12 -3.19
C PRO A 383 14.45 0.11 -2.08
N LEU A 384 14.02 0.43 -0.86
CA LEU A 384 14.23 -0.37 0.33
C LEU A 384 13.57 -1.74 0.17
N THR A 385 14.27 -2.79 0.53
CA THR A 385 13.76 -4.16 0.39
C THR A 385 13.65 -4.89 1.72
N ASP A 386 14.68 -4.83 2.56
CA ASP A 386 14.68 -5.50 3.84
C ASP A 386 15.58 -4.78 4.84
N LEU A 387 15.36 -5.01 6.14
CA LEU A 387 16.12 -4.39 7.21
C LEU A 387 16.17 -5.26 8.48
N LEU A 388 17.24 -5.14 9.23
CA LEU A 388 17.38 -5.77 10.54
C LEU A 388 18.25 -4.93 11.50
N ILE A 389 18.11 -5.18 12.80
CA ILE A 389 19.00 -4.67 13.82
C ILE A 389 20.02 -5.78 14.15
N ASN A 390 21.30 -5.45 14.06
CA ASN A 390 22.34 -6.34 14.57
C ASN A 390 22.61 -6.02 16.03
N GLU A 391 22.14 -6.86 16.93
CA GLU A 391 22.29 -6.65 18.39
C GLU A 391 23.74 -6.58 18.87
N THR A 392 24.70 -7.15 18.11
CA THR A 392 26.11 -7.15 18.50
C THR A 392 26.71 -5.75 18.45
N ASP A 393 26.47 -4.99 17.39
CA ASP A 393 26.97 -3.63 17.25
C ASP A 393 25.91 -2.55 17.52
N GLY A 394 24.64 -2.93 17.50
CA GLY A 394 23.48 -2.08 17.73
C GLY A 394 23.15 -1.19 16.55
N ALA A 395 23.62 -1.51 15.35
CA ALA A 395 23.32 -0.78 14.13
C ALA A 395 22.13 -1.40 13.37
N MET A 396 21.46 -0.57 12.61
CA MET A 396 20.47 -1.04 11.64
C MET A 396 21.15 -1.32 10.31
N TYR A 397 20.88 -2.47 9.73
CA TYR A 397 21.31 -2.83 8.38
C TYR A 397 20.10 -2.89 7.46
N PHE A 398 20.23 -2.37 6.25
CA PHE A 398 19.18 -2.48 5.26
C PHE A 398 19.75 -2.69 3.86
N THR A 399 18.93 -3.31 3.02
CA THR A 399 19.21 -3.48 1.60
C THR A 399 18.30 -2.61 0.75
N VAL A 400 18.84 -2.15 -0.36
CA VAL A 400 18.05 -1.59 -1.46
C VAL A 400 18.18 -2.50 -2.66
N GLY A 401 17.12 -2.65 -3.42
CA GLY A 401 17.13 -3.56 -4.55
C GLY A 401 15.74 -3.89 -5.09
N GLY A 402 15.57 -5.12 -5.53
CA GLY A 402 14.34 -5.61 -6.15
C GLY A 402 14.24 -5.23 -7.62
N ARG A 403 13.53 -6.08 -8.39
CA ARG A 403 13.21 -5.83 -9.81
C ARG A 403 14.42 -5.41 -10.66
N ARG A 404 15.61 -5.94 -10.32
CA ARG A 404 16.89 -5.68 -11.00
C ARG A 404 17.40 -4.25 -10.92
N VAL A 405 16.90 -3.41 -10.02
CA VAL A 405 17.51 -2.09 -9.77
C VAL A 405 18.90 -2.25 -9.14
N GLN A 406 19.72 -1.22 -9.21
CA GLN A 406 21.04 -1.24 -8.56
C GLN A 406 20.84 -1.45 -7.06
N SER A 407 21.47 -2.49 -6.53
CA SER A 407 21.36 -2.89 -5.14
C SER A 407 22.57 -2.42 -4.32
N GLY A 408 22.35 -2.22 -3.04
CA GLY A 408 23.36 -1.84 -2.06
C GLY A 408 23.01 -2.36 -0.67
N LEU A 409 24.05 -2.57 0.13
CA LEU A 409 23.94 -2.85 1.57
C LEU A 409 24.37 -1.61 2.34
N TYR A 410 23.53 -1.19 3.27
CA TYR A 410 23.74 -0.01 4.08
C TYR A 410 23.73 -0.33 5.57
N ARG A 411 24.28 0.59 6.34
CA ARG A 411 24.24 0.58 7.79
C ARG A 411 23.84 1.96 8.29
N ILE A 412 22.92 2.02 9.26
CA ILE A 412 22.58 3.24 9.99
C ILE A 412 23.07 3.11 11.43
N THR A 413 23.77 4.14 11.90
CA THR A 413 24.23 4.30 13.28
C THR A 413 23.75 5.62 13.85
N TYR A 414 23.69 5.71 15.18
CA TYR A 414 23.42 6.95 15.89
C TYR A 414 24.70 7.54 16.45
N THR A 415 24.97 8.78 16.13
CA THR A 415 26.17 9.54 16.52
C THR A 415 25.82 10.79 17.33
N GLY A 416 24.52 11.02 17.61
CA GLY A 416 24.04 12.16 18.38
C GLY A 416 24.27 12.01 19.89
N ASP A 417 23.81 13.01 20.66
CA ASP A 417 24.09 13.14 22.11
C ASP A 417 23.05 12.45 23.02
N GLU A 418 21.94 11.94 22.47
CA GLU A 418 20.93 11.26 23.28
C GLU A 418 21.43 9.91 23.81
N SER A 419 20.89 9.48 24.95
CA SER A 419 21.22 8.18 25.52
C SER A 419 20.78 7.02 24.62
N THR A 420 21.70 6.11 24.37
CA THR A 420 21.44 4.84 23.66
C THR A 420 21.39 3.64 24.62
N ALA A 421 21.25 3.90 25.92
CA ALA A 421 21.04 2.83 26.90
C ALA A 421 19.78 2.02 26.55
N PRO A 422 19.74 0.72 26.89
CA PRO A 422 18.56 -0.11 26.62
C PRO A 422 17.26 0.56 27.09
N ALA A 423 16.31 0.68 26.19
CA ALA A 423 15.02 1.28 26.48
C ALA A 423 14.17 0.36 27.35
N GLU A 424 13.40 0.97 28.26
CA GLU A 424 12.35 0.25 28.95
C GLU A 424 11.25 -0.18 27.97
N THR A 425 10.63 -1.31 28.24
CA THR A 425 9.47 -1.80 27.49
C THR A 425 8.29 -0.83 27.68
N VAL A 426 7.57 -0.55 26.61
CA VAL A 426 6.34 0.26 26.68
C VAL A 426 5.22 -0.61 27.27
N HIS A 427 4.82 -0.32 28.50
CA HIS A 427 3.77 -1.04 29.22
C HIS A 427 2.38 -0.46 28.96
N GLY A 428 1.36 -1.31 29.06
CA GLY A 428 -0.07 -0.96 28.96
C GLY A 428 -0.87 -2.02 28.22
N GLY A 429 -2.15 -2.15 28.59
CA GLY A 429 -3.09 -3.05 27.92
C GLY A 429 -2.89 -4.54 28.17
N GLU A 430 -2.00 -4.95 29.09
CA GLU A 430 -1.66 -6.35 29.36
C GLU A 430 -2.88 -7.19 29.77
N GLU A 431 -3.74 -6.63 30.63
CA GLU A 431 -4.96 -7.31 31.09
C GLU A 431 -5.95 -7.53 29.93
N ALA A 432 -6.14 -6.50 29.09
CA ALA A 432 -7.03 -6.61 27.93
C ALA A 432 -6.46 -7.58 26.87
N ARG A 433 -5.14 -7.60 26.66
CA ARG A 433 -4.51 -8.60 25.79
C ARG A 433 -4.66 -10.01 26.33
N ALA A 434 -4.48 -10.19 27.64
CA ALA A 434 -4.69 -11.50 28.26
C ALA A 434 -6.13 -12.00 28.09
N GLU A 435 -7.14 -11.14 28.30
CA GLU A 435 -8.55 -11.47 28.03
C GLU A 435 -8.77 -11.84 26.55
N ARG A 436 -8.18 -11.10 25.63
CA ARG A 436 -8.24 -11.43 24.19
C ARG A 436 -7.61 -12.81 23.91
N HIS A 437 -6.44 -13.08 24.44
CA HIS A 437 -5.74 -14.37 24.26
C HIS A 437 -6.53 -15.55 24.86
N GLU A 438 -7.24 -15.35 25.97
CA GLU A 438 -8.13 -16.39 26.51
C GLU A 438 -9.24 -16.74 25.52
N LEU A 439 -9.81 -15.75 24.83
CA LEU A 439 -10.80 -15.98 23.78
C LEU A 439 -10.18 -16.60 22.52
N GLU A 440 -9.00 -16.15 22.12
CA GLU A 440 -8.25 -16.69 20.98
C GLU A 440 -7.83 -18.16 21.21
N ALA A 441 -7.76 -18.62 22.44
CA ALA A 441 -7.48 -20.03 22.75
C ALA A 441 -8.53 -20.99 22.15
N PHE A 442 -9.77 -20.55 21.93
CA PHE A 442 -10.79 -21.32 21.24
C PHE A 442 -10.58 -21.43 19.72
N LEU A 443 -9.65 -20.64 19.17
CA LEU A 443 -9.29 -20.64 17.75
C LEU A 443 -8.12 -21.58 17.43
N GLN A 444 -7.43 -22.07 18.46
CA GLN A 444 -6.22 -22.88 18.30
C GLN A 444 -6.52 -24.30 17.82
N ALA A 445 -5.55 -24.89 17.09
CA ALA A 445 -5.65 -26.28 16.67
C ALA A 445 -5.86 -27.21 17.87
N GLY A 446 -6.89 -28.07 17.80
CA GLY A 446 -7.23 -29.00 18.86
C GLY A 446 -8.04 -28.40 20.03
N ALA A 447 -8.47 -27.14 19.91
CA ALA A 447 -9.40 -26.54 20.86
C ALA A 447 -10.68 -27.37 20.94
N LYS A 448 -11.23 -27.51 22.16
CA LYS A 448 -12.48 -28.22 22.39
C LYS A 448 -13.67 -27.27 22.27
N GLU A 449 -14.84 -27.86 22.07
CA GLU A 449 -16.09 -27.10 22.18
C GLU A 449 -16.16 -26.46 23.58
N ALA A 450 -16.63 -25.22 23.62
CA ALA A 450 -16.79 -24.48 24.87
C ALA A 450 -17.87 -25.13 25.75
N THR A 451 -17.57 -25.24 27.05
CA THR A 451 -18.57 -25.54 28.05
C THR A 451 -19.63 -24.44 28.13
N THR A 452 -20.73 -24.67 28.83
CA THR A 452 -21.77 -23.64 29.02
C THR A 452 -21.19 -22.36 29.66
N GLU A 453 -20.33 -22.50 30.66
CA GLU A 453 -19.69 -21.36 31.36
C GLU A 453 -18.72 -20.59 30.47
N GLU A 454 -17.94 -21.31 29.66
CA GLU A 454 -17.04 -20.71 28.66
C GLU A 454 -17.83 -20.02 27.55
N LEU A 455 -18.95 -20.63 27.10
CA LEU A 455 -19.84 -20.00 26.14
C LEU A 455 -20.48 -18.73 26.71
N ASP A 456 -20.80 -18.67 28.00
CA ASP A 456 -21.26 -17.46 28.67
C ASP A 456 -20.19 -16.39 28.72
N THR A 457 -18.91 -16.77 28.93
CA THR A 457 -17.79 -15.86 28.88
C THR A 457 -17.61 -15.28 27.47
N ILE A 458 -17.60 -16.11 26.42
CA ILE A 458 -17.53 -15.68 25.02
C ILE A 458 -18.69 -14.72 24.70
N TRP A 459 -19.92 -15.08 25.12
CA TRP A 459 -21.13 -14.29 24.89
C TRP A 459 -21.05 -12.90 25.51
N ASN A 460 -20.62 -12.81 26.76
CA ASN A 460 -20.50 -11.54 27.48
C ASN A 460 -19.41 -10.65 26.85
N ALA A 461 -18.32 -11.24 26.38
CA ALA A 461 -17.22 -10.53 25.73
C ALA A 461 -17.62 -9.89 24.37
N LEU A 462 -18.70 -10.35 23.73
CA LEU A 462 -19.28 -9.67 22.55
C LEU A 462 -19.74 -8.23 22.87
N GLY A 463 -20.05 -7.93 24.13
CA GLY A 463 -20.43 -6.59 24.60
C GLY A 463 -19.25 -5.70 25.02
N SER A 464 -18.02 -6.19 24.97
CA SER A 464 -16.83 -5.43 25.38
C SER A 464 -16.72 -4.10 24.63
N SER A 465 -16.29 -3.05 25.30
CA SER A 465 -15.93 -1.77 24.66
C SER A 465 -14.65 -1.88 23.83
N ASP A 466 -13.82 -2.87 24.11
CA ASP A 466 -12.59 -3.15 23.38
C ASP A 466 -12.88 -3.89 22.06
N ARG A 467 -12.40 -3.35 20.95
CA ARG A 467 -12.66 -3.93 19.62
C ARG A 467 -11.97 -5.29 19.43
N GLY A 468 -10.75 -5.45 19.95
CA GLY A 468 -10.02 -6.71 19.79
C GLY A 468 -10.66 -7.83 20.61
N ILE A 469 -11.12 -7.54 21.82
CA ILE A 469 -11.86 -8.51 22.66
C ILE A 469 -13.19 -8.89 21.99
N ARG A 470 -13.98 -7.93 21.51
CA ARG A 470 -15.22 -8.24 20.75
C ARG A 470 -14.93 -9.09 19.50
N HIS A 471 -13.85 -8.79 18.78
CA HIS A 471 -13.48 -9.55 17.60
C HIS A 471 -13.11 -10.98 17.95
N ALA A 472 -12.25 -11.18 18.96
CA ALA A 472 -11.87 -12.50 19.44
C ALA A 472 -13.06 -13.30 19.94
N ALA A 473 -13.98 -12.65 20.69
CA ALA A 473 -15.22 -13.27 21.17
C ALA A 473 -16.11 -13.72 20.00
N ARG A 474 -16.28 -12.87 18.97
CA ARG A 474 -17.07 -13.23 17.79
C ARG A 474 -16.41 -14.40 17.03
N ALA A 475 -15.11 -14.37 16.81
CA ALA A 475 -14.40 -15.46 16.15
C ALA A 475 -14.47 -16.77 16.96
N ALA A 476 -14.32 -16.69 18.30
CA ALA A 476 -14.49 -17.83 19.18
C ALA A 476 -15.92 -18.40 19.10
N LEU A 477 -16.94 -17.54 19.07
CA LEU A 477 -18.35 -17.95 18.92
C LEU A 477 -18.59 -18.64 17.57
N GLU A 478 -18.04 -18.11 16.48
CA GLU A 478 -18.15 -18.69 15.13
C GLU A 478 -17.49 -20.08 15.03
N LYS A 479 -16.52 -20.39 15.88
CA LYS A 479 -15.93 -21.73 16.01
C LYS A 479 -16.80 -22.72 16.80
N GLN A 480 -17.80 -22.23 17.56
CA GLN A 480 -18.70 -23.10 18.26
C GLN A 480 -19.90 -23.56 17.39
N PRO A 481 -20.42 -24.77 17.55
CA PRO A 481 -21.61 -25.21 16.82
C PRO A 481 -22.76 -24.20 16.98
N ALA A 482 -23.28 -23.64 15.91
CA ALA A 482 -24.33 -22.62 15.93
C ALA A 482 -25.58 -23.11 16.73
N ALA A 483 -25.86 -24.42 16.72
CA ALA A 483 -26.96 -25.02 17.49
C ALA A 483 -26.86 -24.75 18.99
N ASN A 484 -25.67 -24.51 19.53
CA ASN A 484 -25.49 -24.31 20.98
C ASN A 484 -25.81 -22.88 21.44
N TRP A 485 -25.88 -21.91 20.48
CA TRP A 485 -25.99 -20.50 20.85
C TRP A 485 -26.98 -19.68 20.01
N LYS A 486 -27.42 -20.12 18.84
CA LYS A 486 -28.26 -19.33 17.93
C LYS A 486 -29.60 -18.86 18.54
N ASP A 487 -30.18 -19.66 19.42
CA ASP A 487 -31.43 -19.27 20.07
C ASP A 487 -31.24 -18.13 21.08
N ARG A 488 -30.02 -17.95 21.61
CA ARG A 488 -29.70 -16.84 22.53
C ARG A 488 -29.76 -15.49 21.80
N VAL A 489 -29.40 -15.46 20.52
CA VAL A 489 -29.38 -14.22 19.68
C VAL A 489 -30.77 -13.57 19.66
N ILE A 490 -31.82 -14.38 19.56
CA ILE A 490 -33.19 -13.87 19.44
C ILE A 490 -33.69 -13.31 20.78
N GLY A 491 -33.22 -13.89 21.90
CA GLY A 491 -33.60 -13.49 23.25
C GLY A 491 -32.70 -12.37 23.85
N GLU A 492 -31.64 -11.98 23.19
CA GLU A 492 -30.71 -10.98 23.70
C GLU A 492 -31.30 -9.54 23.57
N ASP A 493 -31.16 -8.76 24.62
CA ASP A 493 -31.63 -7.37 24.66
C ASP A 493 -30.51 -6.31 24.52
N ASP A 494 -29.25 -6.68 24.83
CA ASP A 494 -28.13 -5.78 24.60
C ASP A 494 -27.88 -5.64 23.11
N ALA A 495 -27.89 -4.41 22.62
CA ALA A 495 -27.78 -4.13 21.19
C ALA A 495 -26.39 -4.46 20.61
N VAL A 496 -25.32 -4.28 21.40
CA VAL A 496 -23.94 -4.56 20.96
C VAL A 496 -23.72 -6.06 20.87
N ILE A 497 -24.13 -6.81 21.90
CA ILE A 497 -24.06 -8.27 21.92
C ILE A 497 -24.90 -8.83 20.78
N THR A 498 -26.15 -8.35 20.65
CA THR A 498 -27.06 -8.84 19.60
C THR A 498 -26.48 -8.64 18.22
N THR A 499 -25.97 -7.46 17.87
CA THR A 499 -25.45 -7.19 16.53
C THR A 499 -24.19 -8.01 16.23
N ALA A 500 -23.27 -8.15 17.19
CA ALA A 500 -22.11 -9.01 17.05
C ALA A 500 -22.48 -10.48 16.83
N ALA A 501 -23.45 -10.98 17.60
CA ALA A 501 -23.95 -12.34 17.46
C ALA A 501 -24.75 -12.56 16.17
N LEU A 502 -25.52 -11.55 15.68
CA LEU A 502 -26.18 -11.61 14.36
C LEU A 502 -25.17 -11.72 13.22
N ILE A 503 -24.09 -10.96 13.29
CA ILE A 503 -23.00 -11.04 12.30
C ILE A 503 -22.36 -12.43 12.34
N ALA A 504 -22.04 -12.95 13.53
CA ALA A 504 -21.52 -14.31 13.69
C ALA A 504 -22.47 -15.35 13.09
N LEU A 505 -23.76 -15.26 13.40
CA LEU A 505 -24.77 -16.19 12.89
C LEU A 505 -24.95 -16.11 11.37
N ALA A 506 -24.89 -14.89 10.81
CA ALA A 506 -24.90 -14.68 9.37
C ALA A 506 -23.66 -15.28 8.67
N ARG A 507 -22.53 -15.36 9.36
CA ARG A 507 -21.30 -15.96 8.83
C ARG A 507 -21.36 -17.49 8.83
N VAL A 508 -21.91 -18.12 9.85
CA VAL A 508 -21.80 -19.57 10.02
C VAL A 508 -23.08 -20.36 9.75
N ASP A 509 -24.27 -19.72 9.77
CA ASP A 509 -25.56 -20.42 9.61
C ASP A 509 -26.62 -19.58 8.85
N ALA A 510 -26.20 -18.68 7.93
CA ALA A 510 -27.12 -17.80 7.19
C ALA A 510 -28.25 -18.58 6.50
N GLU A 511 -27.93 -19.68 5.81
CA GLU A 511 -28.89 -20.48 5.02
C GLU A 511 -30.09 -20.96 5.88
N ASN A 512 -29.84 -21.37 7.13
CA ASN A 512 -30.87 -21.87 8.01
C ASN A 512 -31.50 -20.80 8.90
N SER A 513 -30.77 -19.71 9.14
CA SER A 513 -31.12 -18.69 10.15
C SER A 513 -31.56 -17.36 9.55
N ALA A 514 -31.54 -17.18 8.21
CA ALA A 514 -31.85 -15.90 7.54
C ALA A 514 -33.12 -15.21 8.05
N ALA A 515 -34.22 -15.92 8.13
CA ALA A 515 -35.50 -15.35 8.57
C ALA A 515 -35.44 -14.83 10.02
N ALA A 516 -34.76 -15.53 10.92
CA ALA A 516 -34.59 -15.12 12.31
C ALA A 516 -33.65 -13.90 12.42
N ILE A 517 -32.51 -13.92 11.70
CA ILE A 517 -31.55 -12.82 11.67
C ILE A 517 -32.22 -11.54 11.15
N LEU A 518 -32.85 -11.59 9.97
CA LEU A 518 -33.52 -10.44 9.37
C LEU A 518 -34.63 -9.88 10.25
N SER A 519 -35.42 -10.78 10.87
CA SER A 519 -36.49 -10.36 11.80
C SER A 519 -35.94 -9.67 13.04
N LYS A 520 -34.87 -10.19 13.64
CA LYS A 520 -34.24 -9.60 14.82
C LYS A 520 -33.55 -8.27 14.47
N ALA A 521 -32.79 -8.22 13.38
CA ALA A 521 -32.09 -7.01 12.94
C ALA A 521 -33.06 -5.86 12.63
N THR A 522 -34.19 -6.13 11.96
CA THR A 522 -35.19 -5.11 11.63
C THR A 522 -36.13 -4.76 12.81
N SER A 523 -36.08 -5.49 13.94
CA SER A 523 -36.83 -5.15 15.15
C SER A 523 -36.20 -4.01 15.96
N PHE A 524 -34.95 -3.65 15.69
CA PHE A 524 -34.33 -2.49 16.34
C PHE A 524 -34.98 -1.18 15.88
N ASP A 525 -35.18 -0.26 16.82
CA ASP A 525 -35.49 1.13 16.47
C ASP A 525 -34.21 1.79 15.97
N TYR A 526 -33.92 1.61 14.70
CA TYR A 526 -32.69 2.08 14.03
C TYR A 526 -32.49 3.59 14.23
N SER A 527 -33.58 4.37 14.06
CA SER A 527 -33.52 5.82 14.10
C SER A 527 -33.25 6.37 15.51
N SER A 528 -33.66 5.66 16.56
CA SER A 528 -33.43 6.04 17.96
C SER A 528 -32.13 5.47 18.53
N THR A 529 -31.52 4.50 17.85
CA THR A 529 -30.23 3.91 18.24
C THR A 529 -29.12 4.98 18.21
N LYS A 530 -28.56 5.32 19.38
CA LYS A 530 -27.59 6.42 19.51
C LYS A 530 -26.22 6.09 18.91
N SER A 531 -25.77 4.85 19.08
CA SER A 531 -24.48 4.39 18.59
C SER A 531 -24.51 4.26 17.06
N ARG A 532 -23.68 5.04 16.36
CA ARG A 532 -23.47 4.88 14.91
C ARG A 532 -22.96 3.49 14.57
N GLN A 533 -22.00 2.99 15.37
CA GLN A 533 -21.45 1.66 15.14
C GLN A 533 -22.54 0.57 15.21
N THR A 534 -23.40 0.61 16.21
CA THR A 534 -24.51 -0.36 16.33
C THR A 534 -25.44 -0.31 15.11
N ARG A 535 -25.72 0.89 14.57
CA ARG A 535 -26.53 1.02 13.35
C ARG A 535 -25.84 0.43 12.13
N LEU A 536 -24.53 0.65 11.97
CA LEU A 536 -23.73 0.02 10.92
C LEU A 536 -23.66 -1.51 11.08
N ASP A 537 -23.57 -2.02 12.31
CA ASP A 537 -23.55 -3.44 12.59
C ASP A 537 -24.91 -4.10 12.29
N ILE A 538 -26.03 -3.40 12.53
CA ILE A 538 -27.36 -3.85 12.09
C ILE A 538 -27.39 -4.02 10.57
N LEU A 539 -26.93 -2.99 9.84
CA LEU A 539 -26.84 -3.04 8.36
C LEU A 539 -25.92 -4.17 7.91
N ARG A 540 -24.76 -4.31 8.53
CA ARG A 540 -23.82 -5.37 8.20
C ARG A 540 -24.43 -6.75 8.39
N GLY A 541 -25.13 -6.99 9.51
CA GLY A 541 -25.82 -8.25 9.78
C GLY A 541 -26.88 -8.58 8.72
N ILE A 542 -27.67 -7.59 8.29
CA ILE A 542 -28.67 -7.75 7.23
C ILE A 542 -27.98 -8.07 5.89
N MET A 543 -27.02 -7.23 5.47
CA MET A 543 -26.35 -7.35 4.18
C MET A 543 -25.60 -8.68 4.06
N LEU A 544 -24.90 -9.07 5.11
CA LEU A 544 -24.17 -10.33 5.15
C LEU A 544 -25.10 -11.54 5.08
N THR A 545 -26.23 -11.48 5.78
CA THR A 545 -27.26 -12.53 5.69
C THR A 545 -27.74 -12.71 4.26
N LEU A 546 -28.12 -11.63 3.58
CA LEU A 546 -28.60 -11.67 2.20
C LEU A 546 -27.54 -12.16 1.23
N THR A 547 -26.29 -11.74 1.43
CA THR A 547 -25.18 -12.21 0.57
C THR A 547 -24.96 -13.72 0.68
N ARG A 548 -25.13 -14.28 1.88
CA ARG A 548 -24.81 -15.69 2.17
C ARG A 548 -26.02 -16.64 2.05
N SER A 549 -27.24 -16.16 2.30
CA SER A 549 -28.46 -16.96 2.14
C SER A 549 -29.09 -16.86 0.76
N GLY A 550 -28.62 -15.94 -0.10
CA GLY A 550 -29.17 -15.67 -1.41
C GLY A 550 -30.36 -14.70 -1.42
N GLU A 551 -31.11 -14.69 -2.51
CA GLU A 551 -32.24 -13.78 -2.70
C GLU A 551 -33.32 -13.99 -1.63
N PRO A 552 -33.82 -12.89 -1.03
CA PRO A 552 -34.91 -12.97 -0.06
C PRO A 552 -36.22 -13.39 -0.75
N THR A 553 -37.07 -14.10 -0.02
CA THR A 553 -38.45 -14.39 -0.47
C THR A 553 -39.21 -13.07 -0.66
N ASP A 554 -40.26 -13.06 -1.52
CA ASP A 554 -41.10 -11.88 -1.76
C ASP A 554 -41.63 -11.24 -0.45
N GLY A 555 -41.98 -12.06 0.52
CA GLY A 555 -42.46 -11.58 1.82
C GLY A 555 -41.37 -10.97 2.69
N GLN A 556 -40.14 -11.48 2.61
CA GLN A 556 -38.98 -10.88 3.27
C GLN A 556 -38.56 -9.58 2.56
N LYS A 557 -38.50 -9.59 1.21
CA LYS A 557 -38.20 -8.40 0.38
C LYS A 557 -39.16 -7.25 0.72
N ALA A 558 -40.47 -7.51 0.75
CA ALA A 558 -41.47 -6.50 1.08
C ALA A 558 -41.25 -5.87 2.48
N LYS A 559 -40.98 -6.69 3.50
CA LYS A 559 -40.72 -6.21 4.87
C LYS A 559 -39.41 -5.40 4.94
N LEU A 560 -38.37 -5.84 4.25
CA LEU A 560 -37.09 -5.13 4.19
C LEU A 560 -37.21 -3.78 3.49
N ILE A 561 -38.00 -3.70 2.41
CA ILE A 561 -38.31 -2.42 1.73
C ILE A 561 -39.11 -1.49 2.66
N GLU A 562 -40.12 -2.00 3.38
CA GLU A 562 -40.88 -1.20 4.34
C GLU A 562 -39.98 -0.66 5.48
N TRP A 563 -39.09 -1.50 6.03
CA TRP A 563 -38.12 -1.07 7.05
C TRP A 563 -37.17 -0.02 6.49
N LEU A 564 -36.62 -0.28 5.28
CA LEU A 564 -35.67 0.60 4.62
C LEU A 564 -36.27 1.97 4.30
N ASP A 565 -37.55 2.03 3.93
CA ASP A 565 -38.27 3.28 3.69
C ASP A 565 -38.27 4.22 4.91
N GLY A 566 -38.31 3.64 6.13
CA GLY A 566 -38.25 4.37 7.39
C GLY A 566 -36.86 4.85 7.83
N VAL A 567 -35.79 4.30 7.27
CA VAL A 567 -34.41 4.56 7.72
C VAL A 567 -33.47 5.18 6.68
N TYR A 568 -33.81 5.10 5.41
CA TYR A 568 -33.04 5.65 4.30
C TYR A 568 -33.68 6.93 3.73
N PRO A 569 -32.95 8.04 3.53
CA PRO A 569 -31.53 8.22 3.87
C PRO A 569 -31.29 8.43 5.37
N ALA A 570 -30.14 7.99 5.83
CA ALA A 570 -29.67 8.22 7.19
C ALA A 570 -28.90 9.55 7.34
N LYS A 571 -28.35 9.78 8.54
CA LYS A 571 -27.68 11.03 8.88
C LYS A 571 -26.20 11.09 8.47
N THR A 572 -25.56 9.91 8.28
CA THR A 572 -24.12 9.87 8.01
C THR A 572 -23.81 9.26 6.64
N PRO A 573 -22.72 9.71 6.00
CA PRO A 573 -22.30 9.18 4.71
C PRO A 573 -22.03 7.66 4.72
N GLU A 574 -21.51 7.14 5.83
CA GLU A 574 -21.22 5.71 5.97
C GLU A 574 -22.48 4.87 5.95
N GLU A 575 -23.50 5.30 6.73
CA GLU A 575 -24.81 4.63 6.73
C GLU A 575 -25.47 4.72 5.36
N ASN A 576 -25.42 5.90 4.72
CA ASN A 576 -26.01 6.10 3.38
C ASN A 576 -25.30 5.28 2.29
N ARG A 577 -24.01 5.03 2.42
CA ARG A 577 -23.28 4.14 1.51
C ARG A 577 -23.88 2.74 1.53
N ASP A 578 -24.03 2.16 2.72
CA ASP A 578 -24.54 0.81 2.89
C ASP A 578 -26.05 0.73 2.58
N LEU A 579 -26.82 1.71 3.01
CA LEU A 579 -28.25 1.80 2.73
C LEU A 579 -28.54 1.97 1.23
N SER A 580 -27.76 2.75 0.50
CA SER A 580 -27.91 2.91 -0.94
C SER A 580 -27.60 1.61 -1.70
N ALA A 581 -26.58 0.85 -1.28
CA ALA A 581 -26.28 -0.46 -1.83
C ALA A 581 -27.42 -1.44 -1.53
N PHE A 582 -27.95 -1.40 -0.32
CA PHE A 582 -29.06 -2.24 0.10
C PHE A 582 -30.37 -1.90 -0.65
N ALA A 583 -30.67 -0.59 -0.83
CA ALA A 583 -31.81 -0.14 -1.62
C ALA A 583 -31.69 -0.58 -3.09
N ALA A 584 -30.49 -0.51 -3.65
CA ALA A 584 -30.24 -0.96 -5.02
C ALA A 584 -30.38 -2.49 -5.16
N PHE A 585 -29.87 -3.26 -4.21
CA PHE A 585 -29.99 -4.72 -4.19
C PHE A 585 -31.45 -5.16 -4.13
N LEU A 586 -32.28 -4.52 -3.29
CA LEU A 586 -33.71 -4.81 -3.18
C LEU A 586 -34.55 -4.23 -4.33
N GLU A 587 -33.95 -3.43 -5.22
CA GLU A 587 -34.68 -2.66 -6.23
C GLU A 587 -35.84 -1.85 -5.59
N ALA A 588 -35.55 -1.20 -4.44
CA ALA A 588 -36.58 -0.48 -3.71
C ALA A 588 -37.17 0.66 -4.54
N PRO A 589 -38.51 0.90 -4.52
CA PRO A 589 -39.16 1.89 -5.39
C PRO A 589 -38.62 3.31 -5.29
N PHE A 590 -38.03 3.65 -4.14
CA PHE A 590 -37.43 4.95 -3.83
C PHE A 590 -35.89 4.99 -4.03
N ALA A 591 -35.26 3.89 -4.47
CA ALA A 591 -33.80 3.77 -4.55
C ALA A 591 -33.20 4.80 -5.50
N VAL A 592 -33.83 5.03 -6.66
CA VAL A 592 -33.35 6.00 -7.64
C VAL A 592 -33.51 7.43 -7.11
N ASP A 593 -34.69 7.80 -6.63
CA ASP A 593 -34.97 9.17 -6.19
C ASP A 593 -34.02 9.58 -5.05
N ARG A 594 -33.95 8.77 -4.00
CA ARG A 594 -33.09 9.07 -2.84
C ARG A 594 -31.59 8.96 -3.16
N GLY A 595 -31.22 7.98 -3.99
CA GLY A 595 -29.84 7.83 -4.44
C GLY A 595 -29.36 9.02 -5.28
N MET A 596 -30.23 9.56 -6.15
CA MET A 596 -29.93 10.76 -6.95
C MET A 596 -29.89 12.04 -6.09
N GLU A 597 -30.72 12.12 -5.06
CA GLU A 597 -30.67 13.24 -4.08
C GLU A 597 -29.34 13.21 -3.30
N LEU A 598 -28.92 12.03 -2.80
CA LEU A 598 -27.63 11.86 -2.12
C LEU A 598 -26.46 12.17 -3.07
N LEU A 599 -26.51 11.69 -4.31
CA LEU A 599 -25.50 11.98 -5.32
C LEU A 599 -25.34 13.49 -5.56
N ALA A 600 -26.45 14.22 -5.62
CA ALA A 600 -26.44 15.65 -5.86
C ALA A 600 -25.94 16.47 -4.65
N ASN A 601 -26.16 15.99 -3.44
CA ASN A 601 -25.83 16.69 -2.20
C ASN A 601 -24.47 16.25 -1.58
N ALA A 602 -23.87 15.17 -2.08
CA ALA A 602 -22.59 14.69 -1.57
C ALA A 602 -21.47 15.70 -1.81
N SER A 603 -20.70 15.99 -0.77
CA SER A 603 -19.63 17.00 -0.78
C SER A 603 -18.34 16.53 -1.42
N GLY A 604 -18.08 15.22 -1.40
CA GLY A 604 -16.84 14.59 -1.89
C GLY A 604 -17.04 13.72 -3.12
N GLN A 605 -16.00 13.64 -3.97
CA GLN A 605 -16.05 12.79 -5.16
C GLN A 605 -16.17 11.28 -4.83
N GLU A 606 -15.54 10.83 -3.75
CA GLU A 606 -15.61 9.43 -3.31
C GLU A 606 -17.04 9.03 -2.95
N GLU A 607 -17.73 9.88 -2.20
CA GLU A 607 -19.12 9.67 -1.83
C GLU A 607 -20.03 9.66 -3.07
N GLN A 608 -19.84 10.63 -3.97
CA GLN A 608 -20.60 10.69 -5.24
C GLN A 608 -20.37 9.46 -6.10
N ILE A 609 -19.11 9.03 -6.26
CA ILE A 609 -18.77 7.80 -6.99
C ILE A 609 -19.47 6.58 -6.36
N GLY A 610 -19.52 6.52 -5.03
CA GLY A 610 -20.20 5.44 -4.30
C GLY A 610 -21.67 5.34 -4.63
N TYR A 611 -22.41 6.45 -4.62
CA TYR A 611 -23.82 6.47 -4.99
C TYR A 611 -24.03 6.16 -6.47
N ALA A 612 -23.22 6.73 -7.35
CA ALA A 612 -23.30 6.43 -8.77
C ALA A 612 -23.00 4.95 -9.07
N LEU A 613 -22.07 4.36 -8.35
CA LEU A 613 -21.73 2.93 -8.44
C LEU A 613 -22.94 2.04 -8.08
N ASN A 614 -23.68 2.38 -7.02
CA ASN A 614 -24.84 1.62 -6.58
C ASN A 614 -26.03 1.79 -7.55
N LEU A 615 -26.27 3.01 -8.05
CA LEU A 615 -27.36 3.32 -8.98
C LEU A 615 -27.24 2.63 -10.35
N ARG A 616 -26.01 2.21 -10.76
CA ARG A 616 -25.73 1.69 -12.09
C ARG A 616 -26.51 0.44 -12.49
N TYR A 617 -27.03 -0.32 -11.52
CA TYR A 617 -27.76 -1.56 -11.75
C TYR A 617 -29.27 -1.40 -11.78
N LEU A 618 -29.80 -0.24 -11.33
CA LEU A 618 -31.22 -0.02 -11.25
C LEU A 618 -31.83 0.20 -12.64
N LYS A 619 -32.87 -0.58 -12.95
CA LYS A 619 -33.62 -0.50 -14.21
C LYS A 619 -34.88 0.36 -14.07
N ASP A 620 -35.57 0.20 -12.93
CA ASP A 620 -36.85 0.85 -12.64
C ASP A 620 -36.66 2.07 -11.71
N GLY A 621 -37.71 2.90 -11.63
CA GLY A 621 -37.73 4.10 -10.78
C GLY A 621 -37.12 5.35 -11.41
N TRP A 622 -36.61 5.26 -12.64
CA TRP A 622 -36.04 6.41 -13.35
C TRP A 622 -37.11 7.25 -14.02
N THR A 623 -37.02 8.57 -13.86
CA THR A 623 -37.68 9.53 -14.75
C THR A 623 -36.69 9.98 -15.84
N PRO A 624 -37.15 10.49 -17.00
CA PRO A 624 -36.27 11.07 -17.99
C PRO A 624 -35.29 12.11 -17.41
N GLU A 625 -35.78 12.97 -16.53
CA GLU A 625 -35.00 14.04 -15.92
C GLU A 625 -33.91 13.48 -14.97
N LEU A 626 -34.20 12.43 -14.20
CA LEU A 626 -33.24 11.77 -13.33
C LEU A 626 -32.15 11.06 -14.12
N ARG A 627 -32.53 10.36 -15.23
CA ARG A 627 -31.57 9.75 -16.15
C ARG A 627 -30.63 10.79 -16.77
N GLU A 628 -31.17 11.90 -17.25
CA GLU A 628 -30.34 12.98 -17.78
C GLU A 628 -29.39 13.54 -16.75
N LYS A 629 -29.85 13.79 -15.51
CA LYS A 629 -29.00 14.28 -14.41
C LYS A 629 -27.90 13.27 -14.10
N TYR A 630 -28.23 11.99 -14.05
CA TYR A 630 -27.27 10.92 -13.76
C TYR A 630 -26.17 10.84 -14.84
N PHE A 631 -26.53 10.85 -16.12
CA PHE A 631 -25.53 10.82 -17.20
C PHE A 631 -24.74 12.13 -17.32
N ARG A 632 -25.33 13.29 -16.99
CA ARG A 632 -24.61 14.56 -16.89
C ARG A 632 -23.58 14.55 -15.77
N TRP A 633 -23.87 13.84 -14.67
CA TRP A 633 -22.90 13.64 -13.60
C TRP A 633 -21.62 12.97 -14.12
N PHE A 634 -21.69 11.96 -14.99
CA PHE A 634 -20.49 11.35 -15.57
C PHE A 634 -19.65 12.33 -16.40
N VAL A 635 -20.27 13.28 -17.06
CA VAL A 635 -19.55 14.33 -17.79
C VAL A 635 -18.76 15.21 -16.81
N MET A 636 -19.34 15.54 -15.66
CA MET A 636 -18.66 16.28 -14.58
C MET A 636 -17.58 15.43 -13.92
N ALA A 637 -17.93 14.19 -13.55
CA ALA A 637 -17.03 13.27 -12.86
C ALA A 637 -15.78 12.89 -13.68
N GLY A 638 -15.83 13.03 -15.00
CA GLY A 638 -14.67 12.89 -15.87
C GLY A 638 -13.52 13.85 -15.55
N ASN A 639 -13.77 14.90 -14.74
CA ASN A 639 -12.75 15.82 -14.24
C ASN A 639 -12.24 15.45 -12.82
N TYR A 640 -12.75 14.37 -12.22
CA TYR A 640 -12.30 13.93 -10.91
C TYR A 640 -10.86 13.44 -10.97
N ARG A 641 -10.20 13.49 -9.80
CA ARG A 641 -8.80 13.10 -9.65
C ARG A 641 -8.68 11.87 -8.80
N GLY A 642 -7.76 11.03 -9.18
CA GLY A 642 -7.49 9.83 -8.44
C GLY A 642 -6.35 9.04 -9.05
N GLY A 643 -6.28 7.78 -8.67
CA GLY A 643 -5.31 6.84 -9.18
C GLY A 643 -5.43 6.63 -10.70
N ALA A 644 -4.44 5.96 -11.26
CA ALA A 644 -4.29 5.78 -12.70
C ALA A 644 -5.49 5.12 -13.40
N ARG A 645 -6.38 4.48 -12.64
CA ARG A 645 -7.56 3.79 -13.18
C ARG A 645 -8.89 4.51 -12.96
N LEU A 646 -8.92 5.65 -12.28
CA LEU A 646 -10.17 6.36 -11.98
C LEU A 646 -11.02 6.61 -13.24
N ALA A 647 -10.41 7.05 -14.34
CA ALA A 647 -11.11 7.28 -15.59
C ALA A 647 -11.77 6.00 -16.14
N ASN A 648 -11.08 4.87 -16.01
CA ASN A 648 -11.61 3.57 -16.44
C ASN A 648 -12.77 3.12 -15.54
N TYR A 649 -12.68 3.31 -14.23
CA TYR A 649 -13.77 2.99 -13.31
C TYR A 649 -15.04 3.80 -13.62
N LEU A 650 -14.88 5.10 -13.84
CA LEU A 650 -16.01 5.95 -14.22
C LEU A 650 -16.62 5.52 -15.57
N ALA A 651 -15.78 5.11 -16.52
CA ALA A 651 -16.25 4.59 -17.82
C ALA A 651 -17.02 3.26 -17.66
N ASP A 652 -16.56 2.36 -16.78
CA ASP A 652 -17.24 1.09 -16.53
C ASP A 652 -18.56 1.29 -15.77
N ILE A 653 -18.60 2.17 -14.76
CA ILE A 653 -19.85 2.54 -14.08
C ILE A 653 -20.84 3.09 -15.10
N LYS A 654 -20.41 4.00 -15.97
CA LYS A 654 -21.23 4.60 -17.03
C LYS A 654 -21.72 3.55 -18.04
N LYS A 655 -20.86 2.62 -18.42
CA LYS A 655 -21.21 1.51 -19.32
C LYS A 655 -22.32 0.64 -18.73
N HIS A 656 -22.16 0.17 -17.49
CA HIS A 656 -23.17 -0.62 -16.81
C HIS A 656 -24.48 0.16 -16.66
N ALA A 657 -24.42 1.44 -16.31
CA ALA A 657 -25.58 2.31 -16.25
C ALA A 657 -26.29 2.45 -17.61
N THR A 658 -25.53 2.52 -18.70
CA THR A 658 -26.09 2.62 -20.06
C THR A 658 -26.82 1.31 -20.46
N GLU A 659 -26.29 0.17 -20.05
CA GLU A 659 -26.87 -1.16 -20.31
C GLU A 659 -28.23 -1.34 -19.60
N THR A 660 -28.51 -0.57 -18.54
CA THR A 660 -29.80 -0.60 -17.82
C THR A 660 -30.87 0.32 -18.42
N VAL A 661 -30.53 1.16 -19.41
CA VAL A 661 -31.50 2.07 -20.05
C VAL A 661 -32.37 1.30 -21.01
N PRO A 662 -33.70 1.24 -20.81
CA PRO A 662 -34.60 0.64 -21.80
C PRO A 662 -34.52 1.35 -23.13
N GLU A 663 -34.75 0.62 -24.22
CA GLU A 663 -34.73 1.17 -25.60
C GLU A 663 -35.73 2.32 -25.77
N SER A 664 -36.88 2.25 -25.10
CA SER A 664 -37.90 3.30 -25.06
C SER A 664 -37.40 4.63 -24.50
N ASP A 665 -36.46 4.58 -23.58
CA ASP A 665 -35.94 5.75 -22.84
C ASP A 665 -34.68 6.31 -23.50
N MET A 666 -34.09 5.59 -24.45
CA MET A 666 -32.90 6.00 -25.20
C MET A 666 -33.24 7.08 -26.25
N THR A 667 -33.62 8.26 -25.76
CA THR A 667 -33.91 9.41 -26.61
C THR A 667 -32.66 9.97 -27.30
N ALA A 668 -32.83 10.76 -28.37
CA ALA A 668 -31.71 11.44 -29.02
C ALA A 668 -30.97 12.38 -28.06
N ALA A 669 -31.69 13.07 -27.16
CA ALA A 669 -31.12 13.95 -26.14
C ALA A 669 -30.30 13.16 -25.13
N LEU A 670 -30.79 12.04 -24.61
CA LEU A 670 -30.06 11.19 -23.69
C LEU A 670 -28.81 10.58 -24.35
N THR A 671 -28.94 10.13 -25.60
CA THR A 671 -27.83 9.60 -26.40
C THR A 671 -26.73 10.65 -26.58
N GLU A 672 -27.09 11.92 -26.82
CA GLU A 672 -26.13 13.03 -26.91
C GLU A 672 -25.40 13.22 -25.58
N ILE A 673 -26.12 13.22 -24.45
CA ILE A 673 -25.50 13.35 -23.11
C ILE A 673 -24.56 12.18 -22.85
N ILE A 674 -25.00 10.94 -23.13
CA ILE A 674 -24.17 9.74 -22.94
C ILE A 674 -22.85 9.82 -23.75
N ASN A 675 -22.93 10.33 -24.97
CA ASN A 675 -21.77 10.45 -25.85
C ASN A 675 -20.97 11.74 -25.63
N THR A 676 -21.44 12.63 -24.77
CA THR A 676 -20.70 13.84 -24.41
C THR A 676 -19.43 13.45 -23.64
N SER A 677 -18.30 13.86 -24.16
CA SER A 677 -17.03 13.80 -23.42
C SER A 677 -17.05 14.79 -22.26
N PRO A 678 -16.28 14.57 -21.20
CA PRO A 678 -16.04 15.58 -20.18
C PRO A 678 -15.74 16.90 -20.89
N LYS A 679 -16.35 18.01 -20.46
CA LYS A 679 -15.94 19.32 -20.94
C LYS A 679 -14.44 19.41 -20.72
N ASP A 680 -13.75 19.80 -21.79
CA ASP A 680 -12.36 20.17 -21.66
C ASP A 680 -12.33 21.27 -20.57
N SER A 681 -11.81 20.92 -19.41
CA SER A 681 -11.71 21.83 -18.25
C SER A 681 -10.58 22.85 -18.45
N THR A 682 -10.09 22.96 -19.69
CA THR A 682 -9.10 23.97 -20.06
C THR A 682 -9.71 25.35 -19.78
N PRO A 683 -9.20 26.08 -18.81
CA PRO A 683 -9.68 27.42 -18.51
C PRO A 683 -9.57 28.31 -19.74
N GLN A 684 -10.59 29.12 -19.99
CA GLN A 684 -10.55 30.07 -21.07
C GLN A 684 -9.82 31.33 -20.61
N PHE A 685 -8.71 31.62 -21.27
CA PHE A 685 -7.93 32.85 -21.06
C PHE A 685 -7.94 33.72 -22.30
N THR A 686 -8.05 35.03 -22.09
CA THR A 686 -7.87 36.00 -23.18
C THR A 686 -6.39 36.39 -23.24
N LEU A 687 -5.56 35.50 -23.73
CA LEU A 687 -4.12 35.70 -23.77
C LEU A 687 -3.74 36.72 -24.85
N LYS A 688 -2.98 37.71 -24.46
CA LYS A 688 -2.35 38.66 -25.39
C LYS A 688 -0.92 38.19 -25.66
N PRO A 689 -0.41 38.34 -26.91
CA PRO A 689 1.01 38.08 -27.17
C PRO A 689 1.88 38.97 -26.28
N ARG A 690 2.85 38.36 -25.62
CA ARG A 690 3.80 39.02 -24.71
C ARG A 690 5.19 38.88 -25.23
N SER A 691 6.01 39.92 -25.08
CA SER A 691 7.43 39.88 -25.39
C SER A 691 8.20 39.34 -24.21
N PHE A 692 9.35 38.75 -24.47
CA PHE A 692 10.32 38.40 -23.45
C PHE A 692 10.73 39.64 -22.66
N VAL A 693 10.67 39.57 -21.33
CA VAL A 693 11.07 40.66 -20.44
C VAL A 693 12.45 40.38 -19.87
N LYS A 694 12.61 39.27 -19.14
CA LYS A 694 13.87 38.96 -18.46
C LYS A 694 13.87 37.50 -18.04
N ASN A 695 15.07 36.92 -17.89
CA ASN A 695 15.24 35.70 -17.11
C ASN A 695 15.21 36.09 -15.61
N TRP A 696 14.08 35.90 -14.97
CA TRP A 696 13.90 36.25 -13.57
C TRP A 696 14.62 35.26 -12.64
N THR A 697 15.24 35.82 -11.62
CA THR A 697 15.91 35.05 -10.54
C THR A 697 15.27 35.38 -9.18
N MET A 698 15.53 34.54 -8.19
CA MET A 698 15.08 34.80 -6.81
C MET A 698 15.66 36.11 -6.26
N GLU A 699 16.91 36.44 -6.62
CA GLU A 699 17.58 37.72 -6.23
C GLU A 699 16.83 38.96 -6.78
N ASP A 700 16.24 38.84 -7.97
CA ASP A 700 15.47 39.92 -8.58
C ASP A 700 14.12 40.16 -7.90
N LEU A 701 13.48 39.13 -7.32
CA LEU A 701 12.08 39.18 -6.94
C LEU A 701 11.83 39.03 -5.42
N SER A 702 12.69 38.33 -4.71
CA SER A 702 12.45 38.03 -3.30
C SER A 702 12.35 39.25 -2.38
N GLY A 703 13.06 40.34 -2.73
CA GLY A 703 12.98 41.59 -1.97
C GLY A 703 11.63 42.31 -2.02
N ASP A 704 10.77 41.96 -2.97
CA ASP A 704 9.46 42.55 -3.15
C ASP A 704 8.32 41.79 -2.45
N LEU A 705 8.59 40.58 -1.94
CA LEU A 705 7.56 39.68 -1.41
C LEU A 705 6.84 40.21 -0.14
N GLY A 706 7.50 41.09 0.62
CA GLY A 706 6.85 41.77 1.75
C GLY A 706 5.91 42.85 1.27
N VAL A 707 6.46 44.04 0.98
CA VAL A 707 5.69 45.23 0.65
C VAL A 707 4.89 45.07 -0.66
N GLY A 708 5.41 44.31 -1.62
CA GLY A 708 4.77 44.10 -2.93
C GLY A 708 3.49 43.24 -2.88
N LEU A 709 3.26 42.53 -1.77
CA LEU A 709 2.05 41.76 -1.53
C LEU A 709 1.11 42.37 -0.50
N GLU A 710 1.41 43.60 0.01
CA GLU A 710 0.59 44.32 0.97
C GLU A 710 -0.59 45.04 0.28
N GLY A 711 -1.63 44.29 -0.12
CA GLY A 711 -2.86 44.85 -0.72
C GLY A 711 -2.69 45.38 -2.15
N ASN A 712 -3.80 45.84 -2.75
CA ASN A 712 -3.85 46.44 -4.11
C ASN A 712 -3.34 45.51 -5.25
N ARG A 713 -3.36 44.20 -5.07
CA ARG A 713 -3.06 43.25 -6.20
C ARG A 713 -4.28 43.09 -7.10
N ASP A 714 -4.01 42.80 -8.37
CA ASP A 714 -5.06 42.63 -9.37
C ASP A 714 -5.41 41.13 -9.55
N PHE A 715 -6.53 40.73 -8.98
CA PHE A 715 -7.04 39.36 -9.10
C PHE A 715 -7.22 38.92 -10.56
N ALA A 716 -7.83 39.81 -11.37
CA ALA A 716 -8.10 39.49 -12.78
C ALA A 716 -6.80 39.33 -13.59
N ASN A 717 -5.79 40.20 -13.31
CA ASN A 717 -4.48 40.08 -13.91
C ASN A 717 -3.76 38.82 -13.41
N GLY A 718 -3.76 38.54 -12.12
CA GLY A 718 -3.17 37.31 -11.57
C GLY A 718 -3.73 36.04 -12.22
N ARG A 719 -5.05 35.97 -12.39
CA ARG A 719 -5.68 34.90 -13.17
C ARG A 719 -5.21 34.84 -14.62
N GLN A 720 -5.08 35.97 -15.30
CA GLN A 720 -4.55 35.99 -16.66
C GLN A 720 -3.07 35.57 -16.71
N MET A 721 -2.28 35.89 -15.71
CA MET A 721 -0.87 35.43 -15.60
C MET A 721 -0.75 33.94 -15.38
N PHE A 722 -1.66 33.33 -14.62
CA PHE A 722 -1.77 31.88 -14.51
C PHE A 722 -2.00 31.22 -15.90
N GLY A 723 -2.79 31.88 -16.72
CA GLY A 723 -2.97 31.50 -18.14
C GLY A 723 -1.70 31.74 -18.98
N ALA A 724 -1.12 32.95 -18.90
CA ALA A 724 0.04 33.34 -19.69
C ALA A 724 1.30 32.48 -19.40
N GLY A 725 1.50 32.08 -18.15
CA GLY A 725 2.52 31.15 -17.73
C GLY A 725 2.21 29.69 -18.08
N THR A 726 1.07 29.42 -18.74
CA THR A 726 0.60 28.05 -19.08
C THR A 726 0.45 27.12 -17.88
N CYS A 727 0.38 27.65 -16.66
CA CYS A 727 0.29 26.88 -15.40
C CYS A 727 -0.89 25.92 -15.42
N TYR A 728 -2.05 26.37 -15.96
CA TYR A 728 -3.29 25.61 -16.08
C TYR A 728 -3.16 24.32 -16.89
N VAL A 729 -2.14 24.19 -17.73
CA VAL A 729 -1.96 23.00 -18.56
C VAL A 729 -1.63 21.79 -17.68
N CYS A 730 -0.81 22.00 -16.66
CA CYS A 730 -0.34 20.95 -15.75
C CYS A 730 -1.05 20.98 -14.40
N HIS A 731 -1.34 22.18 -13.89
CA HIS A 731 -1.88 22.39 -12.56
C HIS A 731 -3.39 22.64 -12.58
N ARG A 732 -4.05 22.07 -11.60
CA ARG A 732 -5.41 22.47 -11.24
C ARG A 732 -5.36 23.59 -10.24
N PHE A 733 -6.27 24.55 -10.40
CA PHE A 733 -6.46 25.62 -9.45
C PHE A 733 -7.92 26.03 -9.41
N ASN A 734 -8.52 26.11 -8.22
CA ASN A 734 -9.93 26.43 -8.01
C ASN A 734 -10.88 25.64 -8.93
N GLY A 735 -10.64 24.35 -9.06
CA GLY A 735 -11.48 23.46 -9.87
C GLY A 735 -11.20 23.45 -11.38
N GLU A 736 -10.39 24.37 -11.91
CA GLU A 736 -10.04 24.50 -13.33
C GLU A 736 -8.60 24.02 -13.59
N GLY A 737 -8.32 23.54 -14.81
CA GLY A 737 -6.97 23.20 -15.29
C GLY A 737 -6.62 21.72 -15.27
N GLY A 738 -5.35 21.43 -15.55
CA GLY A 738 -4.78 20.09 -15.67
C GLY A 738 -4.63 19.36 -14.34
N ALA A 739 -4.32 18.07 -14.41
CA ALA A 739 -4.15 17.22 -13.23
C ALA A 739 -2.81 16.46 -13.22
N VAL A 740 -1.84 16.95 -13.99
CA VAL A 740 -0.54 16.28 -14.15
C VAL A 740 0.46 16.75 -13.12
N GLY A 741 0.39 18.04 -12.79
CA GLY A 741 1.07 18.65 -11.65
C GLY A 741 0.18 18.67 -10.40
N PRO A 742 0.73 19.11 -9.24
CA PRO A 742 -0.04 19.26 -8.01
C PRO A 742 -1.21 20.24 -8.15
N ASP A 743 -2.24 20.02 -7.32
CA ASP A 743 -3.33 20.98 -7.13
C ASP A 743 -2.80 22.18 -6.33
N LEU A 744 -2.93 23.35 -6.90
CA LEU A 744 -2.46 24.59 -6.30
C LEU A 744 -3.57 25.31 -5.50
N SER A 745 -4.80 24.78 -5.47
CA SER A 745 -5.93 25.45 -4.77
C SER A 745 -5.67 25.69 -3.27
N SER A 746 -4.84 24.86 -2.64
CA SER A 746 -4.43 25.02 -1.24
C SER A 746 -2.98 25.47 -1.07
N ALA A 747 -2.32 25.90 -2.14
CA ALA A 747 -0.89 26.24 -2.09
C ALA A 747 -0.59 27.39 -1.11
N GLY A 748 -1.43 28.45 -1.09
CA GLY A 748 -1.29 29.57 -0.17
C GLY A 748 -1.43 29.23 1.31
N GLY A 749 -2.09 28.09 1.64
CA GLY A 749 -2.17 27.59 3.03
C GLY A 749 -0.99 26.72 3.45
N LYS A 750 -0.11 26.35 2.52
CA LYS A 750 0.98 25.39 2.76
C LYS A 750 2.36 25.99 2.54
N PHE A 751 2.49 26.95 1.65
CA PHE A 751 3.75 27.53 1.22
C PHE A 751 3.78 29.04 1.49
N SER A 752 4.93 29.52 1.92
CA SER A 752 5.16 30.97 2.00
C SER A 752 5.20 31.59 0.60
N PRO A 753 5.01 32.92 0.48
CA PRO A 753 5.21 33.60 -0.80
C PRO A 753 6.59 33.37 -1.40
N TYR A 754 7.61 33.21 -0.56
CA TYR A 754 8.98 32.92 -0.97
C TYR A 754 9.07 31.51 -1.60
N ASP A 755 8.52 30.50 -0.94
CA ASP A 755 8.57 29.11 -1.42
C ASP A 755 7.81 28.95 -2.74
N LEU A 756 6.64 29.62 -2.88
CA LEU A 756 5.88 29.62 -4.12
C LEU A 756 6.66 30.28 -5.26
N LEU A 757 7.31 31.40 -4.99
CA LEU A 757 8.13 32.07 -5.99
C LEU A 757 9.34 31.19 -6.39
N GLU A 758 10.02 30.60 -5.42
CA GLU A 758 11.18 29.75 -5.65
C GLU A 758 10.82 28.57 -6.56
N THR A 759 9.70 27.89 -6.29
CA THR A 759 9.25 26.75 -7.14
C THR A 759 8.87 27.16 -8.57
N ILE A 760 8.52 28.42 -8.79
CA ILE A 760 8.22 28.97 -10.14
C ILE A 760 9.50 29.36 -10.87
N VAL A 761 10.45 29.98 -10.16
CA VAL A 761 11.73 30.46 -10.72
C VAL A 761 12.69 29.30 -10.94
N ASP A 762 12.80 28.43 -9.96
CA ASP A 762 13.63 27.21 -9.99
C ASP A 762 12.79 25.98 -9.64
N PRO A 763 12.06 25.40 -10.59
CA PRO A 763 11.22 24.22 -10.35
C PRO A 763 12.00 22.97 -9.94
N GLY A 764 13.33 23.01 -9.99
CA GLY A 764 14.20 21.95 -9.54
C GLY A 764 14.66 22.07 -8.09
N ALA A 765 14.46 23.23 -7.44
CA ALA A 765 14.92 23.47 -6.08
C ALA A 765 14.31 22.51 -5.07
N GLU A 766 13.02 22.26 -5.19
CA GLU A 766 12.29 21.28 -4.40
C GLU A 766 11.26 20.56 -5.27
N ILE A 767 11.41 19.26 -5.43
CA ILE A 767 10.48 18.43 -6.23
C ILE A 767 9.78 17.48 -5.28
N SER A 768 8.46 17.64 -5.14
CA SER A 768 7.66 16.68 -4.35
C SER A 768 7.81 15.25 -4.90
N ASP A 769 7.99 14.29 -4.00
CA ASP A 769 8.17 12.87 -4.32
C ASP A 769 7.07 12.33 -5.24
N GLN A 770 5.84 12.81 -5.05
CA GLN A 770 4.69 12.41 -5.88
C GLN A 770 4.79 12.89 -7.34
N TYR A 771 5.63 13.86 -7.62
CA TYR A 771 5.79 14.49 -8.94
C TYR A 771 7.21 14.40 -9.47
N GLY A 772 8.11 13.77 -8.72
CA GLY A 772 9.47 13.48 -9.15
C GLY A 772 9.51 12.64 -10.42
N SER A 773 10.46 12.90 -11.28
CA SER A 773 10.74 12.10 -12.46
C SER A 773 12.04 11.33 -12.29
N SER A 774 12.16 10.24 -13.04
CA SER A 774 13.35 9.39 -13.06
C SER A 774 13.96 9.35 -14.46
N ILE A 775 15.27 9.21 -14.51
CA ILE A 775 16.03 8.95 -15.73
C ILE A 775 16.29 7.45 -15.78
N PHE A 776 15.69 6.76 -16.73
CA PHE A 776 15.98 5.37 -17.03
C PHE A 776 17.05 5.31 -18.10
N THR A 777 18.19 4.76 -17.78
CA THR A 777 19.23 4.47 -18.78
C THR A 777 19.13 3.00 -19.17
N LEU A 778 18.97 2.72 -20.45
CA LEU A 778 18.85 1.37 -20.99
C LEU A 778 20.21 0.82 -21.43
N ASP A 779 20.28 -0.48 -21.65
CA ASP A 779 21.48 -1.21 -22.05
C ASP A 779 22.03 -0.81 -23.43
N ASP A 780 21.16 -0.27 -24.29
CA ASP A 780 21.52 0.32 -25.59
C ASP A 780 22.01 1.77 -25.50
N GLY A 781 22.05 2.35 -24.29
CA GLY A 781 22.42 3.75 -24.03
C GLY A 781 21.27 4.74 -24.21
N THR A 782 20.07 4.28 -24.56
CA THR A 782 18.88 5.14 -24.64
C THR A 782 18.48 5.59 -23.24
N GLN A 783 18.05 6.86 -23.11
CA GLN A 783 17.48 7.37 -21.87
C GLN A 783 16.01 7.67 -22.04
N VAL A 784 15.20 7.24 -21.06
CA VAL A 784 13.79 7.59 -20.92
C VAL A 784 13.65 8.40 -19.65
N ILE A 785 13.14 9.63 -19.77
CA ILE A 785 12.92 10.52 -18.63
C ILE A 785 11.43 10.69 -18.43
N GLY A 786 10.95 10.51 -17.22
CA GLY A 786 9.55 10.70 -16.90
C GLY A 786 9.17 10.22 -15.52
N ARG A 787 7.92 10.47 -15.16
CA ARG A 787 7.35 10.04 -13.88
C ARG A 787 6.93 8.58 -13.95
N ILE A 788 7.33 7.80 -12.97
CA ILE A 788 6.85 6.44 -12.80
C ILE A 788 5.36 6.51 -12.46
N MET A 789 4.55 5.85 -13.27
CA MET A 789 3.11 5.73 -13.03
C MET A 789 2.82 4.45 -12.27
N ASN A 790 3.39 3.34 -12.72
CA ASN A 790 3.36 2.05 -12.05
C ASN A 790 4.37 1.10 -12.71
N MET A 791 4.46 -0.09 -12.16
CA MET A 791 5.16 -1.21 -12.77
C MET A 791 4.17 -2.36 -13.01
N SER A 792 4.20 -2.94 -14.20
CA SER A 792 3.33 -4.05 -14.60
C SER A 792 4.18 -5.15 -15.21
N GLY A 793 4.35 -6.25 -14.48
CA GLY A 793 5.27 -7.32 -14.86
C GLY A 793 6.71 -6.80 -15.00
N ASP A 794 7.35 -7.08 -16.14
CA ASP A 794 8.74 -6.70 -16.41
C ASP A 794 8.88 -5.27 -16.97
N HIS A 795 7.84 -4.43 -16.91
CA HIS A 795 7.85 -3.12 -17.54
C HIS A 795 7.43 -2.02 -16.58
N TYR A 796 8.24 -0.95 -16.51
CA TYR A 796 7.79 0.32 -15.95
C TYR A 796 6.88 1.03 -16.95
N ARG A 797 5.79 1.60 -16.44
CA ARG A 797 5.00 2.58 -17.17
C ARG A 797 5.42 3.96 -16.73
N VAL A 798 6.02 4.70 -17.65
CA VAL A 798 6.64 6.01 -17.38
C VAL A 798 5.90 7.08 -18.18
N ASN A 799 5.31 8.06 -17.49
CA ASN A 799 4.76 9.23 -18.16
C ASN A 799 5.89 10.15 -18.59
N THR A 800 6.14 10.20 -19.88
CA THR A 800 7.17 11.06 -20.51
C THR A 800 6.60 12.37 -21.02
N ASN A 801 5.28 12.55 -20.97
CA ASN A 801 4.61 13.74 -21.48
C ASN A 801 3.54 14.22 -20.51
N MET A 802 3.88 15.19 -19.69
CA MET A 802 2.99 15.77 -18.69
C MET A 802 1.73 16.44 -19.27
N MET A 803 1.76 16.81 -20.56
CA MET A 803 0.61 17.35 -21.29
C MET A 803 -0.42 16.27 -21.68
N ASN A 804 -0.02 14.99 -21.66
CA ASN A 804 -0.86 13.85 -21.94
C ASN A 804 -0.71 12.77 -20.88
N PRO A 805 -1.52 12.80 -19.82
CA PRO A 805 -1.43 11.85 -18.71
C PRO A 805 -1.62 10.39 -19.10
N SER A 806 -2.32 10.13 -20.19
CA SER A 806 -2.54 8.77 -20.70
C SER A 806 -1.37 8.22 -21.53
N SER A 807 -0.44 9.08 -21.93
CA SER A 807 0.74 8.69 -22.69
C SER A 807 1.81 8.12 -21.74
N ALA A 808 1.94 6.81 -21.72
CA ALA A 808 2.97 6.14 -20.94
C ALA A 808 3.90 5.33 -21.85
N ALA A 809 5.20 5.62 -21.76
CA ALA A 809 6.22 4.75 -22.32
C ALA A 809 6.29 3.46 -21.50
N LYS A 810 6.46 2.33 -22.17
CA LYS A 810 6.82 1.06 -21.54
C LYS A 810 8.33 0.93 -21.55
N VAL A 811 8.91 0.79 -20.37
CA VAL A 811 10.36 0.60 -20.20
C VAL A 811 10.58 -0.80 -19.65
N ASP A 812 11.26 -1.64 -20.43
CA ASP A 812 11.57 -3.01 -20.00
C ASP A 812 12.55 -2.98 -18.83
N ALA A 813 12.14 -3.53 -17.68
CA ALA A 813 12.99 -3.60 -16.50
C ALA A 813 14.29 -4.38 -16.73
N ASN A 814 14.27 -5.34 -17.65
CA ASN A 814 15.46 -6.12 -18.00
C ASN A 814 16.50 -5.33 -18.81
N ALA A 815 16.05 -4.33 -19.56
CA ALA A 815 16.92 -3.47 -20.36
C ALA A 815 17.48 -2.29 -19.55
N ILE A 816 16.98 -2.04 -18.32
CA ILE A 816 17.41 -0.91 -17.50
C ILE A 816 18.81 -1.15 -16.94
N THR A 817 19.69 -0.19 -17.18
CA THR A 817 21.06 -0.19 -16.65
C THR A 817 21.20 0.68 -15.40
N SER A 818 20.43 1.78 -15.30
CA SER A 818 20.28 2.58 -14.09
C SER A 818 18.92 3.25 -14.07
N ILE A 819 18.43 3.54 -12.86
CA ILE A 819 17.33 4.46 -12.61
C ILE A 819 17.90 5.50 -11.66
N GLU A 820 17.84 6.76 -12.07
CA GLU A 820 18.33 7.88 -11.27
C GLU A 820 17.23 8.91 -11.13
N PRO A 821 17.08 9.55 -9.96
CA PRO A 821 16.17 10.68 -9.85
C PRO A 821 16.62 11.76 -10.83
N SER A 822 15.66 12.34 -11.52
CA SER A 822 15.94 13.46 -12.40
C SER A 822 16.14 14.72 -11.54
N PRO A 823 17.28 15.39 -11.63
CA PRO A 823 17.46 16.68 -10.95
C PRO A 823 16.67 17.79 -11.64
N VAL A 824 16.02 17.46 -12.76
CA VAL A 824 15.24 18.42 -13.53
C VAL A 824 13.77 18.14 -13.31
N SER A 825 13.06 19.13 -12.81
CA SER A 825 11.60 19.08 -12.69
C SER A 825 10.95 18.91 -14.07
N MET A 826 9.84 18.20 -14.13
CA MET A 826 8.98 18.16 -15.32
C MET A 826 8.26 19.50 -15.55
N MET A 827 8.21 20.39 -14.56
CA MET A 827 7.80 21.77 -14.72
C MET A 827 8.92 22.55 -15.42
N PRO A 828 8.68 23.15 -16.58
CA PRO A 828 9.73 23.90 -17.29
C PRO A 828 10.11 25.19 -16.56
N PRO A 829 11.37 25.58 -16.50
CA PRO A 829 11.77 26.88 -15.98
C PRO A 829 11.41 28.01 -16.94
N GLY A 830 11.37 29.24 -16.44
CA GLY A 830 11.20 30.44 -17.23
C GLY A 830 9.78 30.76 -17.70
N LEU A 831 8.77 30.10 -17.12
CA LEU A 831 7.35 30.33 -17.43
C LEU A 831 6.90 31.78 -17.17
N ILE A 832 7.59 32.50 -16.28
CA ILE A 832 7.32 33.91 -15.94
C ILE A 832 8.20 34.92 -16.71
N ASN A 833 9.07 34.44 -17.60
CA ASN A 833 10.03 35.33 -18.30
C ASN A 833 9.40 36.35 -19.27
N MET A 834 8.11 36.18 -19.58
CA MET A 834 7.31 37.11 -20.39
C MET A 834 6.38 38.00 -19.54
N MET A 835 6.59 38.03 -18.24
CA MET A 835 5.81 38.83 -17.28
C MET A 835 6.64 39.98 -16.74
N GLU A 836 5.99 41.12 -16.53
CA GLU A 836 6.58 42.22 -15.75
C GLU A 836 6.54 41.85 -14.25
N ARG A 837 7.30 42.58 -13.45
CA ARG A 837 7.39 42.34 -12.00
C ARG A 837 6.03 42.36 -11.31
N ASP A 838 5.17 43.33 -11.60
CA ASP A 838 3.84 43.44 -11.02
C ASP A 838 2.92 42.28 -11.48
N ASP A 839 3.06 41.78 -12.71
CA ASP A 839 2.35 40.62 -13.21
C ASP A 839 2.70 39.36 -12.37
N ILE A 840 3.97 39.21 -11.98
CA ILE A 840 4.44 38.09 -11.16
C ILE A 840 3.87 38.18 -9.74
N LEU A 841 3.84 39.39 -9.17
CA LEU A 841 3.25 39.62 -7.85
C LEU A 841 1.74 39.35 -7.84
N ASP A 842 1.03 39.75 -8.89
CA ASP A 842 -0.39 39.47 -9.07
C ASP A 842 -0.65 37.98 -9.24
N LEU A 843 0.21 37.24 -9.96
CA LEU A 843 0.16 35.79 -10.05
C LEU A 843 0.34 35.13 -8.69
N LEU A 844 1.32 35.57 -7.91
CA LEU A 844 1.55 35.05 -6.56
C LEU A 844 0.35 35.31 -5.66
N ALA A 845 -0.18 36.55 -5.68
CA ALA A 845 -1.38 36.90 -4.91
C ALA A 845 -2.58 36.01 -5.30
N TYR A 846 -2.76 35.73 -6.59
CA TYR A 846 -3.80 34.85 -7.09
C TYR A 846 -3.64 33.41 -6.58
N LEU A 847 -2.41 32.89 -6.53
CA LEU A 847 -2.12 31.55 -6.00
C LEU A 847 -2.30 31.48 -4.47
N ILE A 848 -1.84 32.51 -3.75
CA ILE A 848 -1.94 32.59 -2.29
C ILE A 848 -3.38 32.68 -1.83
N SER A 849 -4.22 33.43 -2.56
CA SER A 849 -5.64 33.59 -2.23
C SER A 849 -6.47 32.30 -2.41
N GLY A 850 -5.91 31.24 -3.01
CA GLY A 850 -6.67 30.05 -3.37
C GLY A 850 -7.76 30.33 -4.43
N GLY A 851 -7.69 31.46 -5.13
CA GLY A 851 -8.68 31.89 -6.12
C GLY A 851 -9.88 32.65 -5.51
N ASP A 852 -9.75 33.11 -4.28
CA ASP A 852 -10.74 33.98 -3.63
C ASP A 852 -10.51 35.45 -4.01
N SER A 853 -11.44 36.04 -4.76
CA SER A 853 -11.39 37.46 -5.17
C SER A 853 -11.59 38.45 -4.05
N ASP A 854 -12.13 38.01 -2.92
CA ASP A 854 -12.40 38.84 -1.75
C ASP A 854 -11.25 38.78 -0.72
N HIS A 855 -10.17 38.11 -1.06
CA HIS A 855 -8.99 38.00 -0.19
C HIS A 855 -8.33 39.36 0.05
N GLU A 856 -7.76 39.56 1.25
CA GLU A 856 -7.16 40.85 1.68
C GLU A 856 -6.06 41.38 0.73
N LEU A 857 -5.38 40.53 0.03
CA LEU A 857 -4.35 40.91 -0.97
C LEU A 857 -4.91 41.74 -2.13
N PHE A 858 -6.23 41.69 -2.37
CA PHE A 858 -6.92 42.42 -3.43
C PHE A 858 -7.75 43.59 -2.84
N ALA A 859 -7.73 43.79 -1.54
CA ALA A 859 -8.44 44.91 -0.90
C ALA A 859 -7.74 46.24 -1.22
N ASN A 860 -8.51 47.23 -1.69
CA ASN A 860 -8.04 48.59 -1.94
C ASN A 860 -7.80 49.39 -0.67
#